data_05f57e1b5185eb44f96273b1c364d4a1
#
_entry.id   05f57e1b5185eb44f96273b1c364d4a1
#
_cell.length_a   1.000
_cell.length_b   1.000
_cell.length_c   1.000
_cell.angle_alpha   90.00
_cell.angle_beta   90.00
_cell.angle_gamma   90.00
#
_symmetry.space_group_name_H-M   'P 1'
#
loop_
_entity.id
_entity.type
_entity.pdbx_description
1 polymer ?
#
loop_
_entity_poly.entity_id
_entity_poly.type
_entity_poly.pdbx_seq_one_letter_code
_entity_poly.pdbx_strand_id
1 'polypeptide(L)'
;MELLLFISGILLLGVLLYLSAIFMRAKEDRKREEEIVFLQVLVPKKEGKDDKEATSEQFSSGEDFKEVIGVMDHLYQSLYGIYNSSITRHFKGQNFISVEYAALGGEILFFFVCPKRIAHLVEKQLTSFYPDVIINEVEDYNIFTEDSFVAAETLVPTEDFSFSFRTYEELKTDPLNAIANAFSKLSVDEGAAVQFVIRPAAGGWQKKLQKAALQMINPKKTQAKWYNPITWMSAFFSLLTSSEASEVVNLQDSESTGSRVTQVQEERSKMLDEKATNPGYYCTIRALGSAETQTKAQNVLTGILTSFAQYDSVRGNGLRTPQMSRKASIVKRFVRRTPRRTLRQMLMYPKMLIGTTELSSFFHLPNIKYNKIDMIKWQKFKTAPAPKDLEKDGLYLGNNTYRGDKKKIFMNNEDRFRHFYIIGQTGTGKSSIIQLMARQDFHNGKGVCVIDPHGSLIEDLLPYIPRERADDVIYFNPADTERPMGLNMLEASGPEEQDLVALDAMNMMVKMFGEEIFGPRIQDYFRNGCLTLMADEEEGGAITDLVKLFTDDEWQKHKVSKLKNPIVRSFWEKQMAQTGQREKAEMIPYFAAKFGQFYTNALIRNIVGQTKSAFDVSKCMSEGKILLMNLSKGLIGDINAQLLGMIAVSKIQVAAMRRQREASEERRDFFMYIDEFQNFVTPSIESILSEARKYRLGLILAHQYIDQLEKDSKTSGSVSLKGAIFGNIGTMMFYKIGPQDAEVCVKEMAPVFSEQDLVNADAFMGSMKLSNGGQPSRPFSIEVPRPWLDTTYIKDEQAAEAFKQLSRLTYGRQREFVDREILRRIG
;
A
#
# COMPACT_ATOMS: atom_id res chain seq x y z
N MET A 1 27.24 74.00 -15.20
CA MET A 1 27.70 73.20 -14.05
C MET A 1 26.50 72.51 -13.38
N GLU A 2 25.40 73.18 -13.11
CA GLU A 2 24.17 72.65 -12.48
C GLU A 2 23.49 71.50 -13.24
N LEU A 3 23.40 71.59 -14.57
CA LEU A 3 22.80 70.52 -15.41
C LEU A 3 23.64 69.23 -15.36
N LEU A 4 24.98 69.31 -15.34
CA LEU A 4 25.87 68.16 -15.19
C LEU A 4 25.75 67.51 -13.80
N LEU A 5 25.58 68.31 -12.75
CA LEU A 5 25.35 67.85 -11.39
C LEU A 5 23.98 67.17 -11.29
N PHE A 6 22.95 67.67 -11.93
CA PHE A 6 21.63 67.10 -11.97
C PHE A 6 21.63 65.76 -12.72
N ILE A 7 22.28 65.66 -13.90
CA ILE A 7 22.40 64.40 -14.66
C ILE A 7 23.21 63.40 -13.88
N SER A 8 24.31 63.78 -13.20
CA SER A 8 25.10 62.90 -12.38
C SER A 8 24.32 62.39 -11.16
N GLY A 9 23.46 63.21 -10.55
CA GLY A 9 22.58 62.83 -9.46
C GLY A 9 21.52 61.81 -9.89
N ILE A 10 20.90 61.96 -11.06
CA ILE A 10 19.94 60.99 -11.63
C ILE A 10 20.66 59.65 -11.93
N LEU A 11 21.85 59.70 -12.52
CA LEU A 11 22.66 58.50 -12.79
C LEU A 11 23.03 57.78 -11.50
N LEU A 12 23.45 58.50 -10.47
CA LEU A 12 23.80 57.92 -9.16
C LEU A 12 22.58 57.32 -8.50
N LEU A 13 21.39 57.97 -8.54
CA LEU A 13 20.15 57.46 -8.03
C LEU A 13 19.72 56.16 -8.80
N GLY A 14 19.87 56.16 -10.13
CA GLY A 14 19.62 55.00 -10.97
C GLY A 14 20.54 53.81 -10.62
N VAL A 15 21.84 54.07 -10.36
CA VAL A 15 22.78 53.03 -9.93
C VAL A 15 22.42 52.51 -8.53
N LEU A 16 22.04 53.37 -7.59
CA LEU A 16 21.62 52.97 -6.25
C LEU A 16 20.35 52.14 -6.27
N LEU A 17 19.37 52.54 -7.05
CA LEU A 17 18.14 51.75 -7.24
C LEU A 17 18.41 50.38 -7.90
N TYR A 18 19.30 50.34 -8.87
CA TYR A 18 19.76 49.09 -9.50
C TYR A 18 20.48 48.17 -8.53
N LEU A 19 21.39 48.67 -7.73
CA LEU A 19 22.09 47.91 -6.68
C LEU A 19 21.13 47.42 -5.59
N SER A 20 20.19 48.27 -5.17
CA SER A 20 19.12 47.87 -4.23
C SER A 20 18.26 46.75 -4.79
N ALA A 21 17.90 46.83 -6.07
CA ALA A 21 17.14 45.76 -6.73
C ALA A 21 17.93 44.42 -6.78
N ILE A 22 19.23 44.49 -7.08
CA ILE A 22 20.11 43.32 -7.06
C ILE A 22 20.20 42.72 -5.65
N PHE A 23 20.34 43.56 -4.63
CA PHE A 23 20.43 43.12 -3.23
C PHE A 23 19.10 42.46 -2.76
N MET A 24 17.97 43.09 -3.01
CA MET A 24 16.64 42.53 -2.69
C MET A 24 16.41 41.21 -3.41
N ARG A 25 16.73 41.17 -4.69
CA ARG A 25 16.65 39.93 -5.47
C ARG A 25 17.55 38.83 -4.91
N ALA A 26 18.80 39.20 -4.48
CA ALA A 26 19.69 38.23 -3.88
C ALA A 26 19.17 37.65 -2.56
N LYS A 27 18.50 38.47 -1.75
CA LYS A 27 17.86 38.07 -0.50
C LYS A 27 16.69 37.13 -0.75
N GLU A 28 15.80 37.47 -1.69
CA GLU A 28 14.64 36.63 -2.05
C GLU A 28 15.08 35.29 -2.69
N ASP A 29 16.10 35.29 -3.54
CA ASP A 29 16.62 34.05 -4.11
C ASP A 29 17.23 33.15 -3.03
N ARG A 30 17.92 33.74 -2.03
CA ARG A 30 18.48 32.99 -0.90
C ARG A 30 17.35 32.35 -0.05
N LYS A 31 16.28 33.10 0.23
CA LYS A 31 15.10 32.57 0.93
C LYS A 31 14.47 31.39 0.19
N ARG A 32 14.39 31.43 -1.16
CA ARG A 32 13.89 30.28 -1.95
C ARG A 32 14.79 29.07 -1.91
N GLU A 33 16.10 29.28 -1.81
CA GLU A 33 17.08 28.19 -1.70
C GLU A 33 17.09 27.56 -0.29
N GLU A 34 16.58 28.24 0.73
CA GLU A 34 16.48 27.75 2.12
C GLU A 34 15.13 27.05 2.38
N GLU A 35 14.05 27.49 1.74
CA GLU A 35 12.70 26.92 1.90
C GLU A 35 12.34 26.01 0.70
N ILE A 36 13.08 24.90 0.50
CA ILE A 36 12.84 23.93 -0.58
C ILE A 36 12.18 22.66 -0.05
N VAL A 37 11.40 22.01 -0.91
CA VAL A 37 10.73 20.75 -0.65
C VAL A 37 11.20 19.72 -1.66
N PHE A 38 11.41 18.50 -1.20
CA PHE A 38 11.86 17.37 -2.01
C PHE A 38 10.67 16.45 -2.28
N LEU A 39 10.25 16.40 -3.51
CA LEU A 39 9.18 15.52 -3.99
C LEU A 39 9.80 14.33 -4.70
N GLN A 40 9.84 13.19 -4.03
CA GLN A 40 10.22 11.92 -4.65
C GLN A 40 9.04 11.40 -5.47
N VAL A 41 9.30 11.06 -6.74
CA VAL A 41 8.28 10.54 -7.65
C VAL A 41 8.53 9.05 -7.89
N LEU A 42 7.54 8.24 -7.55
CA LEU A 42 7.52 6.80 -7.80
C LEU A 42 6.52 6.51 -8.92
N VAL A 43 7.00 5.91 -9.99
CA VAL A 43 6.18 5.53 -11.15
C VAL A 43 5.70 4.08 -10.98
N PRO A 44 4.44 3.75 -11.32
CA PRO A 44 3.94 2.39 -11.18
C PRO A 44 4.67 1.41 -12.10
N LYS A 45 4.94 0.21 -11.58
CA LYS A 45 5.47 -0.91 -12.36
C LYS A 45 4.29 -1.60 -13.07
N LYS A 46 3.68 -0.95 -14.07
CA LYS A 46 2.57 -1.50 -14.85
C LYS A 46 2.98 -1.75 -16.29
N GLU A 47 2.73 -2.99 -16.72
CA GLU A 47 2.34 -3.24 -18.10
C GLU A 47 0.82 -3.03 -18.17
N GLY A 48 0.33 -2.07 -18.91
CA GLY A 48 -1.10 -1.87 -19.15
C GLY A 48 -1.73 -3.08 -19.84
N LYS A 49 -3.07 -3.24 -19.80
CA LYS A 49 -3.76 -4.22 -20.66
C LYS A 49 -3.44 -4.00 -22.12
N ASP A 50 -3.34 -2.75 -22.53
CA ASP A 50 -2.96 -2.32 -23.88
C ASP A 50 -1.53 -2.76 -24.23
N ASP A 51 -0.61 -2.85 -23.26
CA ASP A 51 0.75 -3.35 -23.45
C ASP A 51 0.81 -4.87 -23.60
N LYS A 52 -0.15 -5.63 -23.02
CA LYS A 52 -0.25 -7.09 -23.25
C LYS A 52 -0.84 -7.44 -24.61
N GLU A 53 -1.78 -6.66 -25.11
CA GLU A 53 -2.33 -6.83 -26.46
C GLU A 53 -1.29 -6.43 -27.51
N ALA A 54 -0.50 -5.37 -27.28
CA ALA A 54 0.62 -4.96 -28.14
C ALA A 54 1.80 -5.95 -28.13
N THR A 55 1.95 -6.78 -27.08
CA THR A 55 3.00 -7.83 -27.04
C THR A 55 2.59 -9.07 -27.83
N SER A 56 1.31 -9.27 -28.12
CA SER A 56 0.79 -10.35 -28.97
C SER A 56 0.77 -10.00 -30.47
N GLU A 57 0.81 -8.72 -30.81
CA GLU A 57 1.01 -8.26 -32.19
C GLU A 57 2.49 -7.95 -32.40
N GLN A 58 3.12 -8.76 -33.21
CA GLN A 58 4.52 -8.68 -33.63
C GLN A 58 4.97 -7.25 -33.99
N PHE A 59 6.10 -6.82 -33.40
CA PHE A 59 6.89 -5.66 -33.82
C PHE A 59 6.15 -4.31 -33.83
N SER A 60 5.87 -3.78 -32.61
CA SER A 60 5.70 -2.34 -32.46
C SER A 60 7.01 -1.64 -32.89
N SER A 61 6.91 -0.71 -33.81
CA SER A 61 8.03 0.12 -34.29
C SER A 61 8.72 0.74 -33.05
N GLY A 62 10.07 0.74 -33.02
CA GLY A 62 10.87 1.24 -31.90
C GLY A 62 10.72 2.74 -31.59
N GLU A 63 9.63 3.37 -32.00
CA GLU A 63 9.34 4.81 -31.89
C GLU A 63 8.36 5.16 -30.79
N ASP A 64 7.65 4.19 -30.17
CA ASP A 64 6.60 4.43 -29.16
C ASP A 64 7.12 5.11 -27.85
N PHE A 65 8.43 5.01 -27.54
CA PHE A 65 9.00 5.72 -26.38
C PHE A 65 8.92 7.24 -26.53
N LYS A 66 8.81 7.76 -27.77
CA LYS A 66 8.69 9.20 -28.05
C LYS A 66 7.37 9.76 -27.49
N GLU A 67 6.27 9.01 -27.60
CA GLU A 67 4.98 9.40 -27.03
C GLU A 67 5.05 9.50 -25.51
N VAL A 68 5.71 8.54 -24.88
CA VAL A 68 5.88 8.54 -23.41
C VAL A 68 6.70 9.75 -22.95
N ILE A 69 7.80 10.08 -23.66
CA ILE A 69 8.61 11.26 -23.32
C ILE A 69 7.84 12.55 -23.64
N GLY A 70 6.98 12.57 -24.67
CA GLY A 70 6.11 13.68 -25.04
C GLY A 70 5.18 14.14 -23.90
N VAL A 71 4.74 13.21 -23.02
CA VAL A 71 3.97 13.55 -21.82
C VAL A 71 4.78 14.50 -20.91
N MET A 72 6.09 14.25 -20.78
CA MET A 72 6.97 15.11 -19.99
C MET A 72 7.18 16.48 -20.62
N ASP A 73 7.23 16.56 -21.97
CA ASP A 73 7.28 17.83 -22.69
C ASP A 73 6.04 18.68 -22.37
N HIS A 74 4.85 18.10 -22.44
CA HIS A 74 3.62 18.79 -22.08
C HIS A 74 3.58 19.23 -20.61
N LEU A 75 4.13 18.41 -19.69
CA LEU A 75 4.28 18.80 -18.29
C LEU A 75 5.18 20.05 -18.15
N TYR A 76 6.33 20.10 -18.84
CA TYR A 76 7.19 21.29 -18.81
C TYR A 76 6.52 22.50 -19.44
N GLN A 77 5.74 22.34 -20.50
CA GLN A 77 4.95 23.45 -21.07
C GLN A 77 3.96 24.00 -20.03
N SER A 78 3.29 23.13 -19.28
CA SER A 78 2.37 23.54 -18.22
C SER A 78 3.09 24.17 -17.03
N LEU A 79 4.24 23.64 -16.61
CA LEU A 79 5.06 24.20 -15.53
C LEU A 79 5.66 25.57 -15.87
N TYR A 80 5.68 25.99 -17.14
CA TYR A 80 6.04 27.35 -17.51
C TYR A 80 5.12 28.41 -16.87
N GLY A 81 3.90 28.02 -16.43
CA GLY A 81 2.99 28.87 -15.67
C GLY A 81 3.54 29.41 -14.35
N ILE A 82 4.66 28.84 -13.82
CA ILE A 82 5.36 29.41 -12.66
C ILE A 82 6.10 30.71 -12.98
N TYR A 83 6.17 31.12 -14.27
CA TYR A 83 6.82 32.33 -14.70
C TYR A 83 6.14 33.58 -14.12
N ASN A 84 6.91 34.41 -13.40
CA ASN A 84 6.44 35.69 -12.91
C ASN A 84 6.59 36.76 -13.99
N SER A 85 5.51 37.17 -14.62
CA SER A 85 5.47 38.21 -15.63
C SER A 85 5.44 39.63 -15.05
N SER A 86 5.17 39.77 -13.73
CA SER A 86 5.06 41.09 -13.06
C SER A 86 6.37 41.88 -13.06
N ILE A 87 6.30 43.19 -13.03
CA ILE A 87 7.42 44.11 -12.85
C ILE A 87 8.22 43.76 -11.57
N THR A 88 7.54 43.21 -10.56
CA THR A 88 8.13 42.76 -9.31
C THR A 88 9.21 41.69 -9.50
N ARG A 89 9.28 41.02 -10.65
CA ARG A 89 10.31 40.02 -10.99
C ARG A 89 11.75 40.58 -10.90
N HIS A 90 11.92 41.89 -11.16
CA HIS A 90 13.22 42.54 -11.10
C HIS A 90 13.74 42.57 -9.67
N PHE A 91 12.85 42.65 -8.68
CA PHE A 91 13.14 42.69 -7.25
C PHE A 91 13.02 41.33 -6.58
N LYS A 92 11.97 40.57 -6.93
CA LYS A 92 11.67 39.27 -6.32
C LYS A 92 12.29 38.07 -7.05
N GLY A 93 12.85 38.25 -8.27
CA GLY A 93 13.39 37.15 -9.07
C GLY A 93 12.34 36.20 -9.63
N GLN A 94 12.78 35.02 -10.09
CA GLN A 94 11.94 33.95 -10.66
C GLN A 94 11.99 32.70 -9.79
N ASN A 95 10.90 31.90 -9.78
CA ASN A 95 10.91 30.58 -9.23
C ASN A 95 11.80 29.65 -10.07
N PHE A 96 12.26 28.57 -9.44
CA PHE A 96 13.01 27.53 -10.10
C PHE A 96 12.45 26.16 -9.68
N ILE A 97 12.73 25.16 -10.48
CA ILE A 97 12.51 23.75 -10.17
C ILE A 97 13.85 23.04 -10.43
N SER A 98 14.24 22.13 -9.58
CA SER A 98 15.31 21.19 -9.85
C SER A 98 14.71 19.82 -10.10
N VAL A 99 15.00 19.22 -11.25
CA VAL A 99 14.65 17.84 -11.53
C VAL A 99 15.93 17.01 -11.48
N GLU A 100 15.89 15.90 -10.77
CA GLU A 100 17.11 15.20 -10.36
C GLU A 100 16.99 13.69 -10.50
N TYR A 101 18.02 13.08 -11.09
CA TYR A 101 18.30 11.66 -10.99
C TYR A 101 19.28 11.42 -9.87
N ALA A 102 18.98 10.52 -8.94
CA ALA A 102 19.92 10.15 -7.87
C ALA A 102 20.04 8.64 -7.78
N ALA A 103 21.25 8.14 -7.67
CA ALA A 103 21.53 6.75 -7.37
C ALA A 103 22.11 6.66 -5.95
N LEU A 104 21.43 5.90 -5.09
CA LEU A 104 21.71 5.78 -3.67
C LEU A 104 21.27 4.42 -3.14
N GLY A 105 22.15 3.73 -2.40
CA GLY A 105 21.82 2.45 -1.79
C GLY A 105 21.42 1.36 -2.79
N GLY A 106 21.93 1.41 -4.02
CA GLY A 106 21.57 0.47 -5.09
C GLY A 106 20.24 0.77 -5.78
N GLU A 107 19.60 1.92 -5.52
CA GLU A 107 18.34 2.33 -6.16
C GLU A 107 18.52 3.61 -6.96
N ILE A 108 17.83 3.74 -8.09
CA ILE A 108 17.73 4.95 -8.90
C ILE A 108 16.41 5.66 -8.56
N LEU A 109 16.52 6.91 -8.12
CA LEU A 109 15.44 7.72 -7.58
C LEU A 109 15.23 8.96 -8.46
N PHE A 110 13.99 9.43 -8.50
CA PHE A 110 13.55 10.59 -9.29
C PHE A 110 12.98 11.66 -8.38
N PHE A 111 13.52 12.88 -8.46
CA PHE A 111 13.10 13.98 -7.60
C PHE A 111 12.70 15.23 -8.38
N PHE A 112 11.65 15.90 -7.87
CA PHE A 112 11.32 17.27 -8.18
C PHE A 112 11.54 18.12 -6.94
N VAL A 113 12.49 19.01 -6.97
CA VAL A 113 12.83 19.88 -5.85
C VAL A 113 12.43 21.31 -6.20
N CYS A 114 11.62 21.94 -5.35
CA CYS A 114 11.13 23.29 -5.63
C CYS A 114 10.89 24.09 -4.34
N PRO A 115 10.84 25.43 -4.42
CA PRO A 115 10.45 26.26 -3.28
C PRO A 115 9.06 25.88 -2.75
N LYS A 116 8.91 25.78 -1.43
CA LYS A 116 7.68 25.36 -0.73
C LYS A 116 6.41 26.06 -1.24
N ARG A 117 6.52 27.33 -1.57
CA ARG A 117 5.39 28.16 -2.08
C ARG A 117 4.80 27.69 -3.41
N ILE A 118 5.53 26.90 -4.21
CA ILE A 118 5.05 26.35 -5.49
C ILE A 118 4.91 24.82 -5.46
N ALA A 119 5.23 24.16 -4.35
CA ALA A 119 5.22 22.69 -4.24
C ALA A 119 3.86 22.11 -4.62
N HIS A 120 2.77 22.61 -4.08
CA HIS A 120 1.42 22.14 -4.39
C HIS A 120 1.05 22.31 -5.89
N LEU A 121 1.54 23.38 -6.54
CA LEU A 121 1.32 23.57 -7.98
C LEU A 121 2.10 22.53 -8.79
N VAL A 122 3.35 22.27 -8.43
CA VAL A 122 4.20 21.26 -9.09
C VAL A 122 3.58 19.88 -8.92
N GLU A 123 3.15 19.52 -7.71
CA GLU A 123 2.46 18.26 -7.41
C GLU A 123 1.18 18.10 -8.23
N LYS A 124 0.34 19.15 -8.28
CA LYS A 124 -0.89 19.15 -9.05
C LYS A 124 -0.64 18.95 -10.55
N GLN A 125 0.39 19.59 -11.10
CA GLN A 125 0.74 19.41 -12.51
C GLN A 125 1.29 17.99 -12.77
N LEU A 126 2.18 17.49 -11.93
CA LEU A 126 2.69 16.13 -12.02
C LEU A 126 1.57 15.10 -12.03
N THR A 127 0.63 15.20 -11.08
CA THR A 127 -0.51 14.26 -10.99
C THR A 127 -1.54 14.42 -12.10
N SER A 128 -1.57 15.58 -12.78
CA SER A 128 -2.43 15.79 -13.95
C SER A 128 -1.94 15.02 -15.17
N PHE A 129 -0.62 15.03 -15.42
CA PHE A 129 -0.02 14.35 -16.57
C PHE A 129 0.35 12.88 -16.27
N TYR A 130 0.68 12.58 -15.01
CA TYR A 130 0.99 11.24 -14.52
C TYR A 130 0.02 10.87 -13.38
N PRO A 131 -1.21 10.44 -13.70
CA PRO A 131 -2.26 10.24 -12.69
C PRO A 131 -1.98 9.11 -11.70
N ASP A 132 -1.16 8.14 -12.09
CA ASP A 132 -0.87 6.93 -11.31
C ASP A 132 0.44 7.02 -10.48
N VAL A 133 1.21 8.14 -10.55
CA VAL A 133 2.43 8.28 -9.75
C VAL A 133 2.14 8.56 -8.28
N ILE A 134 3.00 8.06 -7.40
CA ILE A 134 3.05 8.47 -6.00
C ILE A 134 4.10 9.56 -5.84
N ILE A 135 3.72 10.66 -5.18
CA ILE A 135 4.61 11.74 -4.84
C ILE A 135 4.74 11.77 -3.32
N ASN A 136 5.94 11.54 -2.83
CA ASN A 136 6.27 11.60 -1.42
C ASN A 136 7.10 12.85 -1.13
N GLU A 137 6.66 13.67 -0.17
CA GLU A 137 7.51 14.70 0.40
C GLU A 137 8.52 14.00 1.34
N VAL A 138 9.80 14.14 1.04
CA VAL A 138 10.89 13.48 1.77
C VAL A 138 11.92 14.51 2.21
N GLU A 139 12.80 14.13 3.12
CA GLU A 139 14.00 14.90 3.47
C GLU A 139 15.00 14.91 2.33
N ASP A 140 15.99 15.85 2.38
CA ASP A 140 17.04 15.90 1.37
C ASP A 140 17.80 14.58 1.31
N TYR A 141 17.94 14.02 0.11
CA TYR A 141 18.70 12.81 -0.08
C TYR A 141 20.21 13.12 0.02
N ASN A 142 20.94 12.20 0.60
CA ASN A 142 22.38 12.32 0.80
C ASN A 142 23.14 11.25 0.02
N ILE A 143 23.88 11.66 -1.02
CA ILE A 143 24.76 10.77 -1.80
C ILE A 143 26.19 10.70 -1.20
N PHE A 144 26.44 11.41 -0.12
CA PHE A 144 27.77 11.50 0.52
C PHE A 144 27.80 10.61 1.77
N THR A 145 28.80 9.78 1.91
CA THR A 145 29.14 9.07 3.16
C THR A 145 30.23 9.82 3.91
N GLU A 146 30.41 9.59 5.22
CA GLU A 146 31.29 10.37 6.07
C GLU A 146 32.76 10.44 5.55
N ASP A 147 33.24 9.35 4.94
CA ASP A 147 34.61 9.22 4.42
C ASP A 147 34.69 9.22 2.89
N SER A 148 33.64 9.65 2.18
CA SER A 148 33.62 9.56 0.73
C SER A 148 34.34 10.72 0.03
N PHE A 149 35.04 10.37 -1.05
CA PHE A 149 35.57 11.32 -2.00
C PHE A 149 34.50 11.70 -3.03
N VAL A 150 34.44 12.98 -3.36
CA VAL A 150 33.45 13.53 -4.28
C VAL A 150 34.13 14.03 -5.55
N ALA A 151 33.62 13.64 -6.70
CA ALA A 151 33.89 14.22 -8.00
C ALA A 151 32.65 14.99 -8.48
N ALA A 152 32.81 16.19 -9.00
CA ALA A 152 31.69 17.03 -9.39
C ALA A 152 32.04 17.92 -10.57
N GLU A 153 31.15 18.00 -11.57
CA GLU A 153 31.27 18.88 -12.73
C GLU A 153 29.96 19.58 -13.07
N THR A 154 30.08 20.72 -13.73
CA THR A 154 28.94 21.45 -14.31
C THR A 154 29.04 21.33 -15.84
N LEU A 155 28.00 20.93 -16.51
CA LEU A 155 27.93 20.89 -17.95
C LEU A 155 27.53 22.26 -18.52
N VAL A 156 28.20 22.66 -19.55
CA VAL A 156 27.94 23.93 -20.29
C VAL A 156 27.78 23.66 -21.77
N PRO A 157 26.97 24.44 -22.50
CA PRO A 157 26.83 24.26 -23.94
C PRO A 157 28.12 24.63 -24.67
N THR A 158 28.38 23.97 -25.80
CA THR A 158 29.51 24.26 -26.69
C THR A 158 29.26 25.51 -27.50
N GLU A 159 28.00 25.68 -28.00
CA GLU A 159 27.56 26.74 -28.87
C GLU A 159 26.54 27.67 -28.21
N ASP A 160 26.18 28.75 -28.89
CA ASP A 160 25.13 29.66 -28.42
C ASP A 160 23.76 28.96 -28.31
N PHE A 161 22.88 29.51 -27.48
CA PHE A 161 21.53 28.93 -27.22
C PHE A 161 20.64 28.83 -28.47
N SER A 162 21.01 29.50 -29.56
CA SER A 162 20.29 29.36 -30.82
C SER A 162 20.44 27.99 -31.47
N PHE A 163 21.48 27.25 -31.12
CA PHE A 163 21.67 25.87 -31.60
C PHE A 163 20.99 24.87 -30.67
N SER A 164 20.24 23.94 -31.26
CA SER A 164 19.53 22.91 -30.53
C SER A 164 20.40 21.70 -30.21
N PHE A 165 20.18 21.12 -29.04
CA PHE A 165 20.69 19.80 -28.70
C PHE A 165 19.89 18.73 -29.48
N ARG A 166 20.45 17.53 -29.61
CA ARG A 166 19.73 16.39 -30.15
C ARG A 166 18.62 15.98 -29.21
N THR A 167 17.40 15.87 -29.68
CA THR A 167 16.20 15.58 -28.91
C THR A 167 15.81 14.10 -28.99
N TYR A 168 14.89 13.67 -28.12
CA TYR A 168 14.35 12.31 -28.13
C TYR A 168 13.67 11.96 -29.48
N GLU A 169 13.17 12.93 -30.19
CA GLU A 169 12.57 12.74 -31.52
C GLU A 169 13.58 12.22 -32.57
N GLU A 170 14.85 12.58 -32.40
CA GLU A 170 15.96 12.18 -33.27
C GLU A 170 16.68 10.91 -32.79
N LEU A 171 16.43 10.48 -31.52
CA LEU A 171 17.05 9.30 -30.94
C LEU A 171 16.29 8.03 -31.31
N LYS A 172 17.00 6.90 -31.34
CA LYS A 172 16.45 5.58 -31.64
C LYS A 172 16.03 4.78 -30.40
N THR A 173 16.51 5.18 -29.27
CA THR A 173 16.26 4.52 -27.98
C THR A 173 16.03 5.58 -26.91
N ASP A 174 15.32 5.21 -25.84
CA ASP A 174 15.09 6.06 -24.70
C ASP A 174 16.42 6.55 -24.08
N PRO A 175 16.66 7.87 -24.01
CA PRO A 175 17.91 8.43 -23.52
C PRO A 175 18.17 8.19 -22.03
N LEU A 176 17.14 7.94 -21.24
CA LEU A 176 17.30 7.60 -19.81
C LEU A 176 18.12 6.32 -19.62
N ASN A 177 18.02 5.36 -20.55
CA ASN A 177 18.76 4.11 -20.45
C ASN A 177 20.28 4.30 -20.37
N ALA A 178 20.84 5.29 -21.05
CA ALA A 178 22.29 5.56 -20.97
C ALA A 178 22.70 6.08 -19.58
N ILE A 179 21.91 6.98 -18.98
CA ILE A 179 22.16 7.52 -17.64
C ILE A 179 21.92 6.41 -16.59
N ALA A 180 20.81 5.69 -16.69
CA ALA A 180 20.48 4.63 -15.76
C ALA A 180 21.48 3.46 -15.83
N ASN A 181 22.03 3.14 -17.02
CA ASN A 181 23.12 2.17 -17.15
C ASN A 181 24.44 2.67 -16.52
N ALA A 182 24.74 3.96 -16.54
CA ALA A 182 25.87 4.51 -15.81
C ALA A 182 25.68 4.36 -14.28
N PHE A 183 24.45 4.53 -13.79
CA PHE A 183 24.10 4.36 -12.38
C PHE A 183 24.03 2.87 -11.98
N SER A 184 23.65 1.96 -12.85
CA SER A 184 23.53 0.53 -12.54
C SER A 184 24.85 -0.18 -12.26
N LYS A 185 25.98 0.48 -12.53
CA LYS A 185 27.34 -0.02 -12.24
C LYS A 185 27.86 0.40 -10.88
N LEU A 186 27.08 1.18 -10.12
CA LEU A 186 27.47 1.65 -8.81
C LEU A 186 27.28 0.54 -7.75
N SER A 187 28.24 0.44 -6.84
CA SER A 187 28.10 -0.38 -5.63
C SER A 187 27.15 0.31 -4.63
N VAL A 188 26.70 -0.44 -3.63
CA VAL A 188 25.75 0.07 -2.60
C VAL A 188 26.33 1.27 -1.82
N ASP A 189 27.66 1.31 -1.66
CA ASP A 189 28.38 2.37 -0.94
C ASP A 189 28.75 3.57 -1.83
N GLU A 190 28.44 3.51 -3.11
CA GLU A 190 28.70 4.59 -4.05
C GLU A 190 27.41 5.38 -4.31
N GLY A 191 27.54 6.69 -4.46
CA GLY A 191 26.44 7.60 -4.73
C GLY A 191 26.66 8.40 -6.00
N ALA A 192 25.62 8.70 -6.73
CA ALA A 192 25.67 9.55 -7.91
C ALA A 192 24.41 10.41 -8.03
N ALA A 193 24.56 11.59 -8.63
CA ALA A 193 23.41 12.44 -8.94
C ALA A 193 23.64 13.27 -10.20
N VAL A 194 22.55 13.46 -10.95
CA VAL A 194 22.46 14.44 -12.03
C VAL A 194 21.32 15.39 -11.73
N GLN A 195 21.64 16.66 -11.67
CA GLN A 195 20.73 17.73 -11.30
C GLN A 195 20.52 18.71 -12.46
N PHE A 196 19.26 18.96 -12.80
CA PHE A 196 18.84 19.95 -13.80
C PHE A 196 18.05 21.06 -13.09
N VAL A 197 18.72 22.18 -12.81
CA VAL A 197 18.04 23.33 -12.20
C VAL A 197 17.50 24.23 -13.31
N ILE A 198 16.19 24.29 -13.43
CA ILE A 198 15.45 24.98 -14.49
C ILE A 198 14.73 26.21 -13.95
N ARG A 199 14.71 27.25 -14.74
CA ARG A 199 14.02 28.51 -14.46
C ARG A 199 13.38 29.05 -15.74
N PRO A 200 12.07 29.35 -15.75
CA PRO A 200 11.41 29.84 -16.95
C PRO A 200 12.12 31.09 -17.53
N ALA A 201 12.32 31.09 -18.84
CA ALA A 201 12.93 32.20 -19.53
C ALA A 201 11.89 33.29 -19.87
N ALA A 202 12.30 34.57 -19.80
CA ALA A 202 11.45 35.67 -20.24
C ALA A 202 11.19 35.59 -21.76
N GLY A 203 9.97 35.90 -22.19
CA GLY A 203 9.68 35.97 -23.64
C GLY A 203 10.57 36.95 -24.39
N GLY A 204 10.58 36.83 -25.72
CA GLY A 204 11.39 37.67 -26.62
C GLY A 204 12.62 36.99 -27.24
N TRP A 205 13.14 35.90 -26.64
CA TRP A 205 14.17 35.08 -27.25
C TRP A 205 13.61 34.32 -28.47
N GLN A 206 12.37 33.85 -28.45
CA GLN A 206 11.69 33.22 -29.55
C GLN A 206 11.62 34.16 -30.79
N LYS A 207 11.20 35.43 -30.57
CA LYS A 207 11.19 36.42 -31.65
C LYS A 207 12.57 36.68 -32.25
N LYS A 208 13.64 36.56 -31.41
CA LYS A 208 15.02 36.69 -31.89
C LYS A 208 15.43 35.50 -32.75
N LEU A 209 15.06 34.27 -32.33
CA LEU A 209 15.32 33.04 -33.10
C LEU A 209 14.54 33.05 -34.42
N GLN A 210 13.26 33.36 -34.41
CA GLN A 210 12.44 33.49 -35.63
C GLN A 210 13.03 34.52 -36.58
N LYS A 211 13.49 35.66 -36.08
CA LYS A 211 14.12 36.69 -36.89
C LYS A 211 15.45 36.18 -37.45
N ALA A 212 16.25 35.44 -36.68
CA ALA A 212 17.49 34.82 -37.15
C ALA A 212 17.22 33.74 -38.19
N ALA A 213 16.21 32.91 -38.05
CA ALA A 213 15.77 31.93 -39.02
C ALA A 213 15.37 32.58 -40.35
N LEU A 214 14.55 33.62 -40.31
CA LEU A 214 14.17 34.39 -41.49
C LEU A 214 15.34 35.07 -42.16
N GLN A 215 16.34 35.57 -41.41
CA GLN A 215 17.55 36.16 -41.95
C GLN A 215 18.47 35.14 -42.66
N MET A 216 18.43 33.85 -42.22
CA MET A 216 19.18 32.79 -42.87
C MET A 216 18.58 32.42 -44.25
N ILE A 217 17.27 32.49 -44.38
CA ILE A 217 16.55 32.22 -45.64
C ILE A 217 16.59 33.44 -46.59
N ASN A 218 16.45 34.68 -46.01
CA ASN A 218 16.48 35.92 -46.74
C ASN A 218 17.56 36.85 -46.22
N PRO A 219 18.81 36.74 -46.66
CA PRO A 219 19.89 37.61 -46.20
C PRO A 219 19.71 39.02 -46.77
N LYS A 220 18.92 39.86 -46.07
CA LYS A 220 18.92 41.31 -46.38
C LYS A 220 20.24 41.91 -45.94
N LYS A 221 20.97 42.58 -46.87
CA LYS A 221 22.15 43.39 -46.54
C LYS A 221 21.82 44.34 -45.39
N THR A 222 22.22 43.99 -44.17
CA THR A 222 22.12 44.92 -43.05
C THR A 222 23.33 45.82 -43.14
N GLN A 223 23.13 47.07 -43.58
CA GLN A 223 24.18 48.12 -43.42
C GLN A 223 24.51 48.26 -41.92
N ALA A 224 25.71 47.94 -41.52
CA ALA A 224 26.21 48.15 -40.16
C ALA A 224 26.11 49.63 -39.84
N LYS A 225 25.21 50.01 -38.94
CA LYS A 225 25.14 51.39 -38.39
C LYS A 225 26.39 51.61 -37.56
N TRP A 226 27.36 52.36 -38.07
CA TRP A 226 28.65 52.64 -37.50
C TRP A 226 28.60 53.48 -36.18
N TYR A 227 27.42 53.77 -35.65
CA TYR A 227 27.15 54.47 -34.39
C TYR A 227 26.90 53.56 -33.18
N ASN A 228 27.15 52.24 -33.28
CA ASN A 228 26.86 51.37 -32.16
C ASN A 228 28.12 51.21 -31.27
N PRO A 229 28.21 51.79 -30.06
CA PRO A 229 29.40 51.68 -29.19
C PRO A 229 29.69 50.25 -28.77
N ILE A 230 28.70 49.32 -28.89
CA ILE A 230 28.89 47.90 -28.58
C ILE A 230 29.69 47.19 -29.65
N THR A 231 29.59 47.62 -30.93
CA THR A 231 30.41 47.07 -32.05
C THR A 231 31.86 47.53 -31.92
N TRP A 232 32.10 48.74 -31.43
CA TRP A 232 33.44 49.21 -31.13
C TRP A 232 34.11 48.49 -29.98
N MET A 233 33.34 48.18 -28.91
CA MET A 233 33.82 47.45 -27.76
C MET A 233 34.08 45.99 -28.07
N SER A 234 33.27 45.34 -28.89
CA SER A 234 33.52 43.97 -29.38
C SER A 234 34.71 43.90 -30.34
N ALA A 235 34.92 44.89 -31.24
CA ALA A 235 36.09 45.01 -32.10
C ALA A 235 37.37 45.29 -31.30
N PHE A 236 37.28 46.12 -30.23
CA PHE A 236 38.42 46.37 -29.33
C PHE A 236 38.79 45.15 -28.49
N PHE A 237 37.82 44.36 -28.04
CA PHE A 237 38.06 43.10 -27.33
C PHE A 237 38.60 42.00 -28.27
N SER A 238 38.18 41.94 -29.54
CA SER A 238 38.73 41.00 -30.49
C SER A 238 40.16 41.29 -30.87
N LEU A 239 40.56 42.58 -30.87
CA LEU A 239 41.96 43.05 -31.05
C LEU A 239 42.88 42.68 -29.86
N LEU A 240 42.33 42.56 -28.66
CA LEU A 240 43.12 42.21 -27.46
C LEU A 240 43.24 40.70 -27.24
N THR A 241 42.49 39.87 -27.94
CA THR A 241 42.44 38.39 -27.75
C THR A 241 42.98 37.59 -28.96
N SER A 242 43.52 38.25 -29.98
CA SER A 242 44.06 37.56 -31.16
C SER A 242 45.50 37.10 -30.93
N SER A 243 45.66 35.86 -30.48
CA SER A 243 46.74 35.00 -30.90
C SER A 243 46.14 33.75 -31.53
N GLU A 244 46.48 33.56 -32.78
CA GLU A 244 46.16 32.47 -33.68
C GLU A 244 44.92 32.60 -34.59
N ALA A 245 45.28 32.69 -35.84
CA ALA A 245 44.44 32.85 -37.00
C ALA A 245 43.28 31.88 -37.11
N SER A 246 42.12 32.43 -37.23
CA SER A 246 41.05 31.77 -37.92
C SER A 246 40.67 32.61 -39.13
N GLU A 247 40.66 32.00 -40.29
CA GLU A 247 40.25 32.54 -41.54
C GLU A 247 38.95 33.32 -41.45
N VAL A 248 39.10 34.64 -41.42
CA VAL A 248 38.01 35.54 -41.78
C VAL A 248 37.81 35.32 -43.29
N VAL A 249 36.79 34.56 -43.64
CA VAL A 249 36.32 34.48 -45.02
C VAL A 249 35.93 35.90 -45.43
N ASN A 250 36.77 36.56 -46.17
CA ASN A 250 36.48 37.76 -46.95
C ASN A 250 35.42 37.44 -47.97
N LEU A 251 34.17 37.78 -47.63
CA LEU A 251 33.10 37.86 -48.61
C LEU A 251 33.10 39.28 -49.17
N GLN A 252 34.10 39.58 -50.01
CA GLN A 252 34.05 40.65 -50.99
C GLN A 252 34.08 40.06 -52.38
N ASP A 253 33.03 40.44 -53.11
CA ASP A 253 32.90 40.32 -54.54
C ASP A 253 32.65 38.93 -55.17
N SER A 254 31.36 38.62 -55.28
CA SER A 254 30.83 38.14 -56.52
C SER A 254 29.39 38.64 -56.72
N GLU A 255 29.26 39.49 -57.74
CA GLU A 255 27.99 39.92 -58.27
C GLU A 255 27.18 38.76 -58.84
N SER A 256 25.89 38.86 -58.60
CA SER A 256 24.80 38.26 -59.37
C SER A 256 24.84 36.77 -59.64
N THR A 257 24.12 36.03 -58.80
CA THR A 257 23.15 35.01 -59.24
C THR A 257 22.28 34.65 -58.07
N GLY A 258 20.95 34.48 -58.21
CA GLY A 258 19.98 34.27 -57.15
C GLY A 258 20.50 33.25 -56.13
N SER A 259 20.65 33.66 -54.86
CA SER A 259 21.20 32.86 -53.79
C SER A 259 20.31 31.66 -53.56
N ARG A 260 20.64 30.52 -54.09
CA ARG A 260 20.07 29.23 -53.68
C ARG A 260 20.45 29.07 -52.23
N VAL A 261 19.46 29.12 -51.35
CA VAL A 261 19.61 28.73 -49.94
C VAL A 261 20.23 27.33 -49.92
N THR A 262 21.37 27.18 -49.23
CA THR A 262 21.99 25.86 -49.16
C THR A 262 21.11 24.97 -48.27
N GLN A 263 21.02 23.69 -48.58
CA GLN A 263 20.24 22.71 -47.79
C GLN A 263 20.56 22.76 -46.28
N VAL A 264 21.82 23.06 -45.96
CA VAL A 264 22.29 23.28 -44.56
C VAL A 264 21.68 24.53 -43.94
N GLN A 265 21.48 25.61 -44.68
CA GLN A 265 20.84 26.84 -44.18
C GLN A 265 19.34 26.63 -43.97
N GLU A 266 18.70 25.88 -44.81
CA GLU A 266 17.28 25.53 -44.72
C GLU A 266 17.02 24.65 -43.49
N GLU A 267 17.81 23.59 -43.27
CA GLU A 267 17.73 22.73 -42.12
C GLU A 267 18.00 23.51 -40.80
N ARG A 268 19.00 24.39 -40.77
CA ARG A 268 19.28 25.24 -39.61
C ARG A 268 18.16 26.22 -39.32
N SER A 269 17.58 26.83 -40.37
CA SER A 269 16.43 27.73 -40.18
C SER A 269 15.23 26.99 -39.61
N LYS A 270 14.98 25.76 -40.04
CA LYS A 270 13.91 24.90 -39.54
C LYS A 270 14.12 24.55 -38.05
N MET A 271 15.33 24.13 -37.67
CA MET A 271 15.69 23.87 -36.24
C MET A 271 15.48 25.09 -35.36
N LEU A 272 15.83 26.30 -35.82
CA LEU A 272 15.60 27.54 -35.08
C LEU A 272 14.13 27.86 -34.89
N ASP A 273 13.33 27.62 -35.92
CA ASP A 273 11.88 27.87 -35.89
C ASP A 273 11.16 26.86 -34.97
N GLU A 274 11.51 25.57 -35.05
CA GLU A 274 11.03 24.52 -34.15
C GLU A 274 11.36 24.82 -32.69
N LYS A 275 12.61 25.21 -32.41
CA LYS A 275 13.00 25.62 -31.03
C LYS A 275 12.23 26.86 -30.55
N ALA A 276 11.84 27.75 -31.43
CA ALA A 276 11.13 28.98 -31.11
C ALA A 276 9.63 28.76 -30.85
N THR A 277 9.05 27.60 -31.18
CA THR A 277 7.60 27.34 -30.98
C THR A 277 7.26 27.09 -29.54
N ASN A 278 8.12 26.43 -28.78
CA ASN A 278 7.86 25.99 -27.40
C ASN A 278 8.40 26.97 -26.35
N PRO A 279 7.86 26.96 -25.11
CA PRO A 279 8.44 27.68 -23.99
C PRO A 279 9.88 27.24 -23.70
N GLY A 280 10.69 28.14 -23.19
CA GLY A 280 12.10 27.85 -22.87
C GLY A 280 12.48 28.08 -21.42
N TYR A 281 13.51 27.39 -20.99
CA TYR A 281 14.03 27.43 -19.64
C TYR A 281 15.54 27.71 -19.64
N TYR A 282 15.98 28.58 -18.73
CA TYR A 282 17.39 28.64 -18.37
C TYR A 282 17.71 27.41 -17.53
N CYS A 283 18.64 26.58 -17.98
CA CYS A 283 19.04 25.35 -17.34
C CYS A 283 20.47 25.42 -16.79
N THR A 284 20.71 24.72 -15.70
CA THR A 284 22.05 24.46 -15.16
C THR A 284 22.14 22.97 -14.86
N ILE A 285 23.05 22.25 -15.49
CA ILE A 285 23.27 20.82 -15.31
C ILE A 285 24.50 20.60 -14.42
N ARG A 286 24.36 19.76 -13.40
CA ARG A 286 25.45 19.31 -12.53
C ARG A 286 25.44 17.81 -12.43
N ALA A 287 26.59 17.18 -12.53
CA ALA A 287 26.81 15.76 -12.33
C ALA A 287 27.80 15.56 -11.19
N LEU A 288 27.46 14.64 -10.26
CA LEU A 288 28.28 14.31 -9.09
C LEU A 288 28.40 12.79 -8.97
N GLY A 289 29.57 12.37 -8.50
CA GLY A 289 29.85 11.00 -8.07
C GLY A 289 30.54 11.01 -6.71
N SER A 290 30.16 10.11 -5.83
CA SER A 290 30.70 9.89 -4.49
C SER A 290 31.12 8.44 -4.34
N ALA A 291 32.34 8.19 -3.85
CA ALA A 291 32.86 6.85 -3.64
C ALA A 291 33.98 6.85 -2.58
N GLU A 292 34.37 5.66 -2.11
CA GLU A 292 35.44 5.49 -1.12
C GLU A 292 36.81 6.08 -1.54
N THR A 293 37.09 6.12 -2.85
CA THR A 293 38.36 6.65 -3.37
C THR A 293 38.15 7.72 -4.42
N GLN A 294 39.10 8.65 -4.53
CA GLN A 294 39.04 9.72 -5.53
C GLN A 294 38.98 9.17 -6.97
N THR A 295 39.68 8.08 -7.24
CA THR A 295 39.68 7.44 -8.56
C THR A 295 38.31 6.83 -8.89
N LYS A 296 37.69 6.12 -7.94
CA LYS A 296 36.35 5.58 -8.11
C LYS A 296 35.32 6.69 -8.33
N ALA A 297 35.35 7.76 -7.49
CA ALA A 297 34.44 8.89 -7.65
C ALA A 297 34.60 9.57 -9.02
N GLN A 298 35.85 9.68 -9.54
CA GLN A 298 36.12 10.23 -10.87
C GLN A 298 35.59 9.29 -11.98
N ASN A 299 35.72 7.98 -11.82
CA ASN A 299 35.19 6.98 -12.78
C ASN A 299 33.66 7.05 -12.85
N VAL A 300 32.99 7.15 -11.67
CA VAL A 300 31.54 7.34 -11.59
C VAL A 300 31.12 8.60 -12.36
N LEU A 301 31.77 9.72 -12.09
CA LEU A 301 31.49 10.98 -12.77
C LEU A 301 31.74 10.87 -14.30
N THR A 302 32.85 10.24 -14.70
CA THR A 302 33.17 10.06 -16.12
C THR A 302 32.10 9.21 -16.83
N GLY A 303 31.60 8.13 -16.19
CA GLY A 303 30.51 7.33 -16.69
C GLY A 303 29.24 8.15 -16.95
N ILE A 304 28.88 9.01 -16.01
CA ILE A 304 27.75 9.93 -16.17
C ILE A 304 27.99 10.92 -17.32
N LEU A 305 29.14 11.57 -17.34
CA LEU A 305 29.45 12.56 -18.38
C LEU A 305 29.43 11.97 -19.78
N THR A 306 29.91 10.74 -19.92
CA THR A 306 29.91 10.01 -21.21
C THR A 306 28.47 9.72 -21.69
N SER A 307 27.51 9.48 -20.77
CA SER A 307 26.11 9.27 -21.16
C SER A 307 25.47 10.50 -21.80
N PHE A 308 26.00 11.69 -21.56
CA PHE A 308 25.51 12.93 -22.17
C PHE A 308 25.96 13.14 -23.61
N ALA A 309 26.95 12.41 -24.12
CA ALA A 309 27.40 12.51 -25.50
C ALA A 309 26.29 12.16 -26.54
N GLN A 310 25.26 11.41 -26.15
CA GLN A 310 24.11 11.12 -27.00
C GLN A 310 23.31 12.37 -27.41
N TYR A 311 23.40 13.46 -26.66
CA TYR A 311 22.71 14.72 -26.95
C TYR A 311 23.51 15.67 -27.85
N ASP A 312 24.77 15.34 -28.16
CA ASP A 312 25.59 16.13 -29.04
C ASP A 312 25.11 16.05 -30.49
N SER A 313 24.90 17.21 -31.07
CA SER A 313 24.51 17.33 -32.49
C SER A 313 25.64 17.92 -33.32
N VAL A 314 26.03 17.23 -34.39
CA VAL A 314 27.11 17.71 -35.29
C VAL A 314 26.75 19.04 -35.95
N ARG A 315 25.48 19.32 -36.13
CA ARG A 315 24.98 20.56 -36.75
C ARG A 315 24.32 21.51 -35.76
N GLY A 316 24.22 21.11 -34.48
CA GLY A 316 23.59 21.85 -33.43
C GLY A 316 24.53 22.17 -32.28
N ASN A 317 24.07 21.89 -31.06
CA ASN A 317 24.78 22.12 -29.83
C ASN A 317 25.28 20.82 -29.21
N GLY A 318 26.25 20.92 -28.33
CA GLY A 318 26.79 19.83 -27.54
C GLY A 318 27.04 20.27 -26.09
N LEU A 319 27.43 19.34 -25.25
CA LEU A 319 27.74 19.56 -23.84
C LEU A 319 29.22 19.31 -23.57
N ARG A 320 29.83 20.23 -22.82
CA ARG A 320 31.23 20.11 -22.38
C ARG A 320 31.41 20.51 -20.90
N THR A 321 32.48 20.03 -20.31
CA THR A 321 32.91 20.44 -18.96
C THR A 321 33.76 21.70 -19.03
N PRO A 322 33.53 22.69 -18.16
CA PRO A 322 34.36 23.89 -18.13
C PRO A 322 35.80 23.59 -17.66
N GLN A 323 36.77 24.17 -18.32
CA GLN A 323 38.16 24.16 -17.81
C GLN A 323 38.23 24.88 -16.46
N MET A 324 38.94 24.32 -15.47
CA MET A 324 39.20 24.90 -14.14
C MET A 324 37.91 25.16 -13.29
N SER A 325 37.04 24.18 -13.12
CA SER A 325 35.92 24.24 -12.15
C SER A 325 36.40 23.99 -10.71
N ARG A 326 35.92 24.78 -9.73
CA ARG A 326 36.19 24.55 -8.31
C ARG A 326 35.19 23.55 -7.75
N LYS A 327 35.63 22.31 -7.54
CA LYS A 327 34.75 21.18 -7.04
C LYS A 327 33.90 21.58 -5.83
N ALA A 328 34.51 22.12 -4.77
CA ALA A 328 33.79 22.54 -3.57
C ALA A 328 32.68 23.57 -3.84
N SER A 329 32.83 24.44 -4.84
CA SER A 329 31.80 25.38 -5.24
C SER A 329 30.64 24.70 -5.96
N ILE A 330 30.89 23.64 -6.71
CA ILE A 330 29.83 22.86 -7.41
C ILE A 330 29.03 22.10 -6.38
N VAL A 331 29.68 21.38 -5.45
CA VAL A 331 29.02 20.64 -4.36
C VAL A 331 28.13 21.58 -3.53
N LYS A 332 28.64 22.71 -3.08
CA LYS A 332 27.86 23.71 -2.33
C LYS A 332 26.62 24.19 -3.09
N ARG A 333 26.71 24.33 -4.40
CA ARG A 333 25.61 24.77 -5.27
C ARG A 333 24.64 23.65 -5.57
N PHE A 334 25.12 22.42 -5.64
CA PHE A 334 24.30 21.22 -5.76
C PHE A 334 23.39 21.08 -4.53
N VAL A 335 23.93 21.08 -3.34
CA VAL A 335 23.17 20.98 -2.08
C VAL A 335 22.12 22.11 -1.95
N ARG A 336 22.44 23.33 -2.37
CA ARG A 336 21.51 24.47 -2.33
C ARG A 336 20.56 24.58 -3.51
N ARG A 337 20.68 23.72 -4.52
CA ARG A 337 19.90 23.77 -5.78
C ARG A 337 19.93 25.15 -6.45
N THR A 338 21.04 25.87 -6.30
CA THR A 338 21.19 27.25 -6.78
C THR A 338 21.13 27.34 -8.29
N PRO A 339 20.18 28.12 -8.88
CA PRO A 339 20.09 28.30 -10.34
C PRO A 339 21.12 29.31 -10.90
N ARG A 340 21.90 29.96 -10.03
CA ARG A 340 22.82 31.02 -10.44
C ARG A 340 24.09 30.48 -11.04
N ARG A 341 24.55 31.12 -12.10
CA ARG A 341 25.88 30.89 -12.70
C ARG A 341 26.93 31.66 -11.92
N THR A 342 28.17 31.16 -11.88
CA THR A 342 29.32 31.97 -11.37
C THR A 342 29.61 33.14 -12.33
N LEU A 343 30.21 34.20 -11.81
CA LEU A 343 30.62 35.33 -12.64
C LEU A 343 31.50 34.87 -13.82
N ARG A 344 32.42 33.92 -13.54
CA ARG A 344 33.26 33.31 -14.55
C ARG A 344 32.44 32.57 -15.62
N GLN A 345 31.47 31.73 -15.20
CA GLN A 345 30.57 31.02 -16.13
C GLN A 345 29.74 32.02 -16.96
N MET A 346 29.38 33.17 -16.39
CA MET A 346 28.62 34.21 -17.13
C MET A 346 29.47 34.85 -18.22
N LEU A 347 30.77 35.01 -17.97
CA LEU A 347 31.70 35.71 -18.87
C LEU A 347 32.25 34.75 -19.96
N MET A 348 32.52 33.49 -19.60
CA MET A 348 33.28 32.56 -20.48
C MET A 348 32.42 31.58 -21.27
N TYR A 349 31.18 31.36 -20.86
CA TYR A 349 30.35 30.34 -21.51
C TYR A 349 28.97 30.87 -21.91
N PRO A 350 28.39 30.40 -23.03
CA PRO A 350 27.06 30.77 -23.46
C PRO A 350 26.00 30.50 -22.39
N LYS A 351 24.86 31.16 -22.48
CA LYS A 351 23.70 30.84 -21.64
C LYS A 351 23.07 29.55 -22.12
N MET A 352 22.82 28.61 -21.22
CA MET A 352 22.07 27.41 -21.54
C MET A 352 20.58 27.73 -21.45
N LEU A 353 19.99 27.99 -22.60
CA LEU A 353 18.55 28.19 -22.79
C LEU A 353 18.03 27.05 -23.67
N ILE A 354 17.15 26.23 -23.12
CA ILE A 354 16.65 25.03 -23.76
C ILE A 354 15.13 25.07 -23.90
N GLY A 355 14.61 24.50 -24.98
CA GLY A 355 13.17 24.29 -25.18
C GLY A 355 12.64 23.14 -24.30
N THR A 356 11.33 23.00 -24.22
CA THR A 356 10.71 21.92 -23.44
C THR A 356 11.02 20.53 -24.02
N THR A 357 11.11 20.39 -25.32
CA THR A 357 11.47 19.14 -26.02
C THR A 357 12.92 18.71 -25.73
N GLU A 358 13.87 19.69 -25.69
CA GLU A 358 15.24 19.41 -25.28
C GLU A 358 15.31 19.02 -23.79
N LEU A 359 14.53 19.70 -22.94
CA LEU A 359 14.50 19.42 -21.51
C LEU A 359 13.92 18.04 -21.20
N SER A 360 12.85 17.63 -21.88
CA SER A 360 12.26 16.30 -21.70
C SER A 360 13.18 15.19 -22.21
N SER A 361 14.05 15.48 -23.17
CA SER A 361 15.12 14.56 -23.56
C SER A 361 16.17 14.37 -22.46
N PHE A 362 16.52 15.42 -21.73
CA PHE A 362 17.49 15.36 -20.61
C PHE A 362 16.91 14.73 -19.37
N PHE A 363 15.65 15.04 -19.03
CA PHE A 363 14.97 14.50 -17.87
C PHE A 363 13.52 14.16 -18.16
N HIS A 364 13.18 12.88 -17.96
CA HIS A 364 11.81 12.38 -17.96
C HIS A 364 11.68 11.23 -16.95
N LEU A 365 10.44 10.87 -16.62
CA LEU A 365 10.14 9.76 -15.71
C LEU A 365 10.26 8.43 -16.46
N PRO A 366 10.66 7.33 -15.78
CA PRO A 366 10.84 6.04 -16.41
C PRO A 366 9.53 5.40 -16.82
N ASN A 367 9.59 4.51 -17.80
CA ASN A 367 8.51 3.62 -18.20
C ASN A 367 9.03 2.18 -18.28
N ILE A 368 8.30 1.23 -17.68
CA ILE A 368 8.75 -0.16 -17.56
C ILE A 368 8.96 -0.85 -18.92
N LYS A 369 8.21 -0.46 -19.95
CA LYS A 369 8.32 -1.00 -21.32
C LYS A 369 9.70 -0.72 -21.92
N TYR A 370 10.26 0.48 -21.65
CA TYR A 370 11.49 0.96 -22.27
C TYR A 370 12.71 0.99 -21.34
N ASN A 371 12.49 1.06 -20.02
CA ASN A 371 13.56 1.16 -19.02
C ASN A 371 13.61 -0.10 -18.15
N LYS A 372 14.16 -1.19 -18.69
CA LYS A 372 14.28 -2.51 -18.03
C LYS A 372 15.53 -2.60 -17.15
N ILE A 373 15.71 -1.65 -16.23
CA ILE A 373 16.83 -1.61 -15.29
C ILE A 373 16.28 -1.87 -13.88
N ASP A 374 16.71 -2.96 -13.24
CA ASP A 374 16.20 -3.43 -11.96
C ASP A 374 16.40 -2.45 -10.81
N MET A 375 17.43 -1.59 -10.91
CA MET A 375 17.74 -0.59 -9.88
C MET A 375 16.78 0.60 -9.84
N ILE A 376 15.92 0.78 -10.84
CA ILE A 376 14.91 1.84 -10.80
C ILE A 376 13.91 1.53 -9.69
N LYS A 377 13.72 2.49 -8.79
CA LYS A 377 12.73 2.38 -7.71
C LYS A 377 11.33 2.63 -8.23
N TRP A 378 10.62 1.54 -8.49
CA TRP A 378 9.23 1.56 -8.91
C TRP A 378 8.27 1.65 -7.72
N GLN A 379 7.07 2.15 -7.97
CA GLN A 379 5.95 2.00 -7.06
C GLN A 379 5.57 0.53 -6.94
N LYS A 380 5.47 0.00 -5.73
CA LYS A 380 5.13 -1.41 -5.49
C LYS A 380 3.63 -1.67 -5.53
N PHE A 381 2.83 -0.73 -5.04
CA PHE A 381 1.39 -0.87 -4.86
C PHE A 381 0.65 0.38 -5.36
N LYS A 382 -0.48 0.18 -6.07
CA LYS A 382 -1.32 1.28 -6.54
C LYS A 382 -2.13 1.87 -5.39
N THR A 383 -2.07 3.19 -5.20
CA THR A 383 -2.99 3.91 -4.33
C THR A 383 -4.21 4.40 -5.11
N ALA A 384 -5.38 4.27 -4.52
CA ALA A 384 -6.64 4.73 -5.10
C ALA A 384 -7.41 5.60 -4.08
N PRO A 385 -8.11 6.67 -4.53
CA PRO A 385 -8.81 7.58 -3.65
C PRO A 385 -10.02 6.92 -2.98
N ALA A 386 -10.24 7.24 -1.72
CA ALA A 386 -11.49 6.88 -1.04
C ALA A 386 -12.67 7.67 -1.63
N PRO A 387 -13.86 7.05 -1.75
CA PRO A 387 -15.08 7.74 -2.16
C PRO A 387 -15.37 8.98 -1.32
N LYS A 388 -15.99 9.99 -1.94
CA LYS A 388 -16.27 11.27 -1.25
C LYS A 388 -17.42 11.17 -0.25
N ASP A 389 -18.32 10.26 -0.49
CA ASP A 389 -19.58 10.01 0.22
C ASP A 389 -19.45 9.08 1.43
N LEU A 390 -18.22 8.67 1.79
CA LEU A 390 -17.99 7.87 2.99
C LEU A 390 -18.31 8.66 4.26
N GLU A 391 -18.81 7.94 5.27
CA GLU A 391 -19.10 8.46 6.61
C GLU A 391 -17.87 9.13 7.22
N LYS A 392 -18.14 10.17 8.04
CA LYS A 392 -17.07 10.95 8.70
C LYS A 392 -16.83 10.53 10.13
N ASP A 393 -17.69 9.69 10.67
CA ASP A 393 -17.65 9.12 12.02
C ASP A 393 -18.04 7.65 12.02
N GLY A 394 -17.87 6.98 13.14
CA GLY A 394 -18.11 5.55 13.30
C GLY A 394 -16.84 4.79 13.73
N LEU A 395 -16.76 3.53 13.36
CA LEU A 395 -15.59 2.70 13.65
C LEU A 395 -14.42 3.08 12.72
N TYR A 396 -13.33 3.56 13.28
CA TYR A 396 -12.13 3.92 12.53
C TYR A 396 -11.40 2.67 12.02
N LEU A 397 -11.13 2.62 10.71
CA LEU A 397 -10.47 1.49 10.06
C LEU A 397 -9.04 1.79 9.62
N GLY A 398 -8.69 3.05 9.42
CA GLY A 398 -7.37 3.44 8.92
C GLY A 398 -7.41 4.74 8.12
N ASN A 399 -6.36 4.98 7.35
CA ASN A 399 -6.23 6.19 6.55
C ASN A 399 -6.18 5.84 5.06
N ASN A 400 -6.83 6.63 4.24
CA ASN A 400 -6.56 6.65 2.81
C ASN A 400 -5.61 7.83 2.52
N THR A 401 -4.42 7.52 2.06
CA THR A 401 -3.44 8.52 1.61
C THR A 401 -3.41 8.49 0.09
N TYR A 402 -3.90 9.57 -0.53
CA TYR A 402 -3.95 9.69 -1.98
C TYR A 402 -3.55 11.09 -2.42
N ARG A 403 -2.51 11.22 -3.23
CA ARG A 403 -1.97 12.50 -3.73
C ARG A 403 -1.69 13.52 -2.63
N GLY A 404 -1.07 13.08 -1.54
CA GLY A 404 -0.75 13.94 -0.39
C GLY A 404 -1.92 14.19 0.58
N ASP A 405 -3.16 14.00 0.14
CA ASP A 405 -4.33 14.11 1.01
C ASP A 405 -4.51 12.86 1.86
N LYS A 406 -4.58 13.03 3.18
CA LYS A 406 -4.80 11.96 4.15
C LYS A 406 -6.21 12.04 4.72
N LYS A 407 -7.06 11.06 4.38
CA LYS A 407 -8.45 10.95 4.82
C LYS A 407 -8.60 9.78 5.80
N LYS A 408 -9.17 10.03 6.98
CA LYS A 408 -9.57 8.96 7.89
C LYS A 408 -10.77 8.19 7.32
N ILE A 409 -10.74 6.88 7.42
CA ILE A 409 -11.80 5.98 6.94
C ILE A 409 -12.55 5.43 8.14
N PHE A 410 -13.85 5.61 8.11
CA PHE A 410 -14.77 5.12 9.14
C PHE A 410 -15.79 4.17 8.53
N MET A 411 -16.30 3.24 9.33
CA MET A 411 -17.37 2.32 9.00
C MET A 411 -18.56 2.58 9.89
N ASN A 412 -19.73 2.77 9.29
CA ASN A 412 -20.98 2.91 10.01
C ASN A 412 -21.30 1.62 10.79
N ASN A 413 -21.88 1.78 11.98
CA ASN A 413 -22.22 0.65 12.84
C ASN A 413 -23.24 -0.31 12.20
N GLU A 414 -24.20 0.16 11.45
CA GLU A 414 -25.21 -0.67 10.76
C GLU A 414 -24.60 -1.51 9.63
N ASP A 415 -23.60 -0.96 8.92
CA ASP A 415 -22.92 -1.70 7.85
C ASP A 415 -22.02 -2.82 8.38
N ARG A 416 -21.61 -2.79 9.65
CA ARG A 416 -20.83 -3.86 10.29
C ARG A 416 -21.59 -5.20 10.35
N PHE A 417 -22.91 -5.16 10.40
CA PHE A 417 -23.74 -6.38 10.40
C PHE A 417 -23.87 -7.01 9.01
N ARG A 418 -23.26 -6.41 7.97
CA ARG A 418 -23.06 -7.04 6.65
C ARG A 418 -21.72 -7.77 6.57
N HIS A 419 -21.07 -7.96 7.71
CA HIS A 419 -19.82 -8.69 7.90
C HIS A 419 -18.60 -8.04 7.27
N PHE A 420 -17.43 -8.46 7.71
CA PHE A 420 -16.15 -7.97 7.23
C PHE A 420 -15.20 -9.15 6.94
N TYR A 421 -14.71 -9.22 5.73
CA TYR A 421 -13.79 -10.25 5.28
C TYR A 421 -12.40 -9.69 5.05
N ILE A 422 -11.39 -10.37 5.59
CA ILE A 422 -9.99 -9.96 5.56
C ILE A 422 -9.16 -11.12 5.03
N ILE A 423 -8.40 -10.90 3.96
CA ILE A 423 -7.45 -11.89 3.45
C ILE A 423 -6.07 -11.27 3.27
N GLY A 424 -5.03 -12.05 3.53
CA GLY A 424 -3.64 -11.63 3.30
C GLY A 424 -2.62 -12.59 3.90
N GLN A 425 -1.41 -12.55 3.38
CA GLN A 425 -0.30 -13.35 3.88
C GLN A 425 0.05 -13.01 5.33
N THR A 426 0.84 -13.87 5.98
CA THR A 426 1.32 -13.63 7.34
C THR A 426 2.17 -12.36 7.41
N GLY A 427 1.98 -11.54 8.46
CA GLY A 427 2.74 -10.30 8.67
C GLY A 427 2.26 -9.10 7.84
N THR A 428 1.17 -9.22 7.07
CA THR A 428 0.66 -8.13 6.22
C THR A 428 -0.21 -7.11 6.93
N GLY A 429 -0.69 -7.42 8.17
CA GLY A 429 -1.49 -6.49 8.97
C GLY A 429 -2.90 -6.97 9.32
N LYS A 430 -3.27 -8.24 9.05
CA LYS A 430 -4.60 -8.80 9.40
C LYS A 430 -4.95 -8.63 10.88
N SER A 431 -4.07 -9.12 11.75
CA SER A 431 -4.29 -9.01 13.21
C SER A 431 -4.29 -7.56 13.69
N SER A 432 -3.63 -6.64 12.95
CA SER A 432 -3.59 -5.21 13.29
C SER A 432 -4.94 -4.53 13.10
N ILE A 433 -5.65 -4.81 12.01
CA ILE A 433 -7.00 -4.25 11.81
C ILE A 433 -7.99 -4.86 12.80
N ILE A 434 -7.87 -6.16 13.11
CA ILE A 434 -8.69 -6.82 14.16
C ILE A 434 -8.45 -6.12 15.50
N GLN A 435 -7.19 -5.90 15.90
CA GLN A 435 -6.86 -5.18 17.13
C GLN A 435 -7.43 -3.76 17.14
N LEU A 436 -7.29 -3.03 16.03
CA LEU A 436 -7.81 -1.66 15.91
C LEU A 436 -9.34 -1.61 16.11
N MET A 437 -10.07 -2.54 15.50
CA MET A 437 -11.53 -2.61 15.60
C MET A 437 -11.97 -3.07 17.00
N ALA A 438 -11.38 -4.16 17.53
CA ALA A 438 -11.76 -4.72 18.82
C ALA A 438 -11.48 -3.78 19.99
N ARG A 439 -10.34 -3.04 19.99
CA ARG A 439 -10.05 -2.03 21.01
C ARG A 439 -11.12 -0.94 21.06
N GLN A 440 -11.57 -0.46 19.91
CA GLN A 440 -12.66 0.51 19.83
C GLN A 440 -13.98 -0.07 20.37
N ASP A 441 -14.29 -1.33 20.08
CA ASP A 441 -15.49 -2.00 20.57
C ASP A 441 -15.47 -2.15 22.10
N PHE A 442 -14.31 -2.46 22.68
CA PHE A 442 -14.18 -2.52 24.15
C PHE A 442 -14.52 -1.19 24.81
N HIS A 443 -14.00 -0.10 24.27
CA HIS A 443 -14.23 1.26 24.78
C HIS A 443 -15.64 1.77 24.47
N ASN A 444 -16.25 1.32 23.39
CA ASN A 444 -17.62 1.70 23.01
C ASN A 444 -18.70 0.84 23.70
N GLY A 445 -18.32 -0.03 24.64
CA GLY A 445 -19.27 -0.86 25.40
C GLY A 445 -19.97 -1.94 24.58
N LYS A 446 -19.40 -2.32 23.41
CA LYS A 446 -19.96 -3.37 22.56
C LYS A 446 -19.69 -4.76 23.11
N GLY A 447 -20.58 -5.72 22.83
CA GLY A 447 -20.31 -7.13 23.06
C GLY A 447 -19.33 -7.67 22.03
N VAL A 448 -18.33 -8.42 22.48
CA VAL A 448 -17.25 -8.89 21.60
C VAL A 448 -16.93 -10.35 21.88
N CYS A 449 -16.70 -11.12 20.84
CA CYS A 449 -16.04 -12.42 20.91
C CYS A 449 -14.81 -12.40 20.01
N VAL A 450 -13.65 -12.82 20.53
CA VAL A 450 -12.42 -13.00 19.74
C VAL A 450 -12.00 -14.46 19.84
N ILE A 451 -11.86 -15.12 18.69
CA ILE A 451 -11.38 -16.51 18.58
C ILE A 451 -10.01 -16.49 17.92
N ASP A 452 -8.99 -16.90 18.67
CA ASP A 452 -7.60 -16.87 18.22
C ASP A 452 -6.95 -18.26 18.39
N PRO A 453 -6.62 -18.96 17.28
CA PRO A 453 -5.95 -20.26 17.34
C PRO A 453 -4.47 -20.17 17.75
N HIS A 454 -3.89 -18.98 17.77
CA HIS A 454 -2.48 -18.76 18.15
C HIS A 454 -2.32 -18.20 19.56
N GLY A 455 -3.32 -17.50 20.09
CA GLY A 455 -3.33 -16.89 21.40
C GLY A 455 -2.70 -15.49 21.47
N SER A 456 -1.81 -15.17 20.56
CA SER A 456 -1.06 -13.88 20.57
C SER A 456 -1.94 -12.67 20.39
N LEU A 457 -2.95 -12.74 19.52
CA LEU A 457 -3.89 -11.65 19.30
C LEU A 457 -4.66 -11.29 20.59
N ILE A 458 -5.08 -12.29 21.35
CA ILE A 458 -5.80 -12.08 22.60
C ILE A 458 -4.89 -11.49 23.68
N GLU A 459 -3.66 -11.99 23.81
CA GLU A 459 -2.68 -11.42 24.73
C GLU A 459 -2.39 -9.95 24.41
N ASP A 460 -2.32 -9.59 23.15
CA ASP A 460 -2.14 -8.21 22.69
C ASP A 460 -3.39 -7.32 22.94
N LEU A 461 -4.60 -7.90 23.00
CA LEU A 461 -5.85 -7.16 23.20
C LEU A 461 -6.17 -6.92 24.68
N LEU A 462 -5.89 -7.88 25.55
CA LEU A 462 -6.23 -7.84 26.98
C LEU A 462 -5.80 -6.54 27.67
N PRO A 463 -4.58 -6.01 27.47
CA PRO A 463 -4.14 -4.78 28.15
C PRO A 463 -4.90 -3.50 27.73
N TYR A 464 -5.72 -3.56 26.71
CA TYR A 464 -6.48 -2.42 26.19
C TYR A 464 -7.96 -2.44 26.59
N ILE A 465 -8.39 -3.43 27.38
CA ILE A 465 -9.75 -3.47 27.92
C ILE A 465 -9.86 -2.47 29.06
N PRO A 466 -10.89 -1.60 29.06
CA PRO A 466 -11.13 -0.66 30.16
C PRO A 466 -11.36 -1.38 31.49
N ARG A 467 -10.84 -0.83 32.60
CA ARG A 467 -11.00 -1.42 33.92
C ARG A 467 -12.47 -1.54 34.35
N GLU A 468 -13.31 -0.64 33.91
CA GLU A 468 -14.76 -0.60 34.18
C GLU A 468 -15.48 -1.82 33.58
N ARG A 469 -14.84 -2.52 32.64
CA ARG A 469 -15.36 -3.73 32.04
C ARG A 469 -14.78 -5.03 32.58
N ALA A 470 -14.13 -4.99 33.73
CA ALA A 470 -13.49 -6.16 34.34
C ALA A 470 -14.47 -7.34 34.51
N ASP A 471 -15.71 -7.06 34.97
CA ASP A 471 -16.76 -8.07 35.19
C ASP A 471 -17.36 -8.60 33.87
N ASP A 472 -17.05 -7.96 32.76
CA ASP A 472 -17.51 -8.38 31.43
C ASP A 472 -16.55 -9.36 30.76
N VAL A 473 -15.30 -9.47 31.25
CA VAL A 473 -14.27 -10.27 30.60
C VAL A 473 -14.39 -11.75 30.93
N ILE A 474 -14.54 -12.56 29.90
CA ILE A 474 -14.46 -14.02 29.96
C ILE A 474 -13.24 -14.44 29.17
N TYR A 475 -12.16 -14.78 29.86
CA TYR A 475 -10.93 -15.28 29.27
C TYR A 475 -10.92 -16.81 29.29
N PHE A 476 -11.33 -17.43 28.19
CA PHE A 476 -11.33 -18.87 28.03
C PHE A 476 -9.95 -19.35 27.59
N ASN A 477 -9.26 -20.05 28.48
CA ASN A 477 -7.94 -20.63 28.22
C ASN A 477 -7.93 -22.12 28.49
N PRO A 478 -8.03 -22.98 27.47
CA PRO A 478 -8.01 -24.43 27.62
C PRO A 478 -6.72 -24.98 28.23
N ALA A 479 -5.60 -24.24 28.11
CA ALA A 479 -4.32 -24.68 28.66
C ALA A 479 -4.26 -24.58 30.21
N ASP A 480 -5.22 -23.92 30.86
CA ASP A 480 -5.35 -23.92 32.33
C ASP A 480 -5.93 -25.24 32.84
N THR A 481 -5.03 -26.16 33.13
CA THR A 481 -5.41 -27.49 33.61
C THR A 481 -5.83 -27.54 35.08
N GLU A 482 -5.53 -26.51 35.88
CA GLU A 482 -5.92 -26.46 37.31
C GLU A 482 -7.37 -26.05 37.53
N ARG A 483 -7.86 -25.13 36.66
CA ARG A 483 -9.24 -24.63 36.74
C ARG A 483 -9.92 -24.66 35.36
N PRO A 484 -10.21 -25.87 34.82
CA PRO A 484 -10.83 -26.03 33.50
C PRO A 484 -12.20 -25.35 33.47
N MET A 485 -12.45 -24.59 32.41
CA MET A 485 -13.76 -24.01 32.11
C MET A 485 -14.54 -24.99 31.21
N GLY A 486 -15.74 -25.40 31.64
CA GLY A 486 -16.60 -26.29 30.87
C GLY A 486 -17.09 -25.62 29.58
N LEU A 487 -17.09 -26.38 28.48
CA LEU A 487 -17.67 -25.99 27.21
C LEU A 487 -18.39 -27.22 26.61
N ASN A 488 -19.65 -27.42 27.00
CA ASN A 488 -20.43 -28.57 26.57
C ASN A 488 -21.05 -28.31 25.17
N MET A 489 -20.76 -29.19 24.21
CA MET A 489 -21.33 -29.08 22.88
C MET A 489 -22.78 -29.57 22.80
N LEU A 490 -23.23 -30.38 23.76
CA LEU A 490 -24.59 -30.99 23.81
C LEU A 490 -25.53 -30.19 24.74
N GLU A 491 -25.36 -28.88 24.87
CA GLU A 491 -26.20 -28.05 25.71
C GLU A 491 -27.26 -27.34 24.89
N ALA A 492 -28.51 -27.70 25.10
CA ALA A 492 -29.69 -27.11 24.48
C ALA A 492 -30.61 -26.50 25.53
N SER A 493 -31.30 -25.38 25.23
CA SER A 493 -32.20 -24.71 26.16
C SER A 493 -33.61 -25.33 26.18
N GLY A 494 -33.91 -26.27 25.31
CA GLY A 494 -35.18 -26.97 25.23
C GLY A 494 -35.25 -27.94 24.08
N PRO A 495 -36.35 -28.74 24.02
CA PRO A 495 -36.51 -29.79 23.02
C PRO A 495 -36.42 -29.31 21.56
N GLU A 496 -36.84 -28.08 21.28
CA GLU A 496 -36.80 -27.49 19.93
C GLU A 496 -35.38 -27.30 19.38
N GLU A 497 -34.38 -27.12 20.29
CA GLU A 497 -33.01 -26.90 19.93
C GLU A 497 -32.17 -28.16 19.89
N GLN A 498 -32.64 -29.26 20.52
CA GLN A 498 -31.87 -30.50 20.63
C GLN A 498 -31.51 -31.08 19.25
N ASP A 499 -32.45 -31.04 18.29
CA ASP A 499 -32.17 -31.50 16.92
C ASP A 499 -31.11 -30.64 16.20
N LEU A 500 -31.15 -29.31 16.36
CA LEU A 500 -30.15 -28.40 15.77
C LEU A 500 -28.79 -28.65 16.40
N VAL A 501 -28.71 -28.71 17.72
CA VAL A 501 -27.46 -28.98 18.45
C VAL A 501 -26.86 -30.34 18.08
N ALA A 502 -27.70 -31.39 17.96
CA ALA A 502 -27.24 -32.71 17.57
C ALA A 502 -26.73 -32.74 16.10
N LEU A 503 -27.39 -31.99 15.21
CA LEU A 503 -26.97 -31.87 13.82
C LEU A 503 -25.63 -31.10 13.71
N ASP A 504 -25.48 -29.99 14.41
CA ASP A 504 -24.23 -29.23 14.44
C ASP A 504 -23.09 -30.05 15.01
N ALA A 505 -23.32 -30.74 16.13
CA ALA A 505 -22.34 -31.64 16.72
C ALA A 505 -21.93 -32.77 15.74
N MET A 506 -22.88 -33.34 15.00
CA MET A 506 -22.59 -34.31 13.95
C MET A 506 -21.74 -33.72 12.83
N ASN A 507 -22.08 -32.53 12.35
CA ASN A 507 -21.33 -31.85 11.28
C ASN A 507 -19.88 -31.53 11.73
N MET A 508 -19.66 -31.16 13.01
CA MET A 508 -18.33 -30.98 13.56
C MET A 508 -17.51 -32.28 13.51
N MET A 509 -18.14 -33.44 13.88
CA MET A 509 -17.46 -34.72 13.83
C MET A 509 -17.13 -35.14 12.40
N VAL A 510 -18.04 -34.91 11.46
CA VAL A 510 -17.81 -35.17 10.03
C VAL A 510 -16.64 -34.32 9.52
N LYS A 511 -16.57 -33.03 9.91
CA LYS A 511 -15.46 -32.18 9.54
C LYS A 511 -14.12 -32.65 10.13
N MET A 512 -14.12 -33.12 11.36
CA MET A 512 -12.91 -33.58 12.04
C MET A 512 -12.36 -34.90 11.51
N PHE A 513 -13.25 -35.83 11.19
CA PHE A 513 -12.86 -37.20 10.82
C PHE A 513 -13.00 -37.51 9.32
N GLY A 514 -13.72 -36.71 8.58
CA GLY A 514 -14.06 -36.91 7.18
C GLY A 514 -15.27 -37.86 7.02
N GLU A 515 -16.06 -37.72 5.95
CA GLU A 515 -17.26 -38.57 5.66
C GLU A 515 -16.93 -40.04 5.46
N GLU A 516 -15.74 -40.34 4.93
CA GLU A 516 -15.31 -41.75 4.74
C GLU A 516 -15.16 -42.49 6.07
N ILE A 517 -14.74 -41.77 7.12
CA ILE A 517 -14.53 -42.33 8.45
C ILE A 517 -15.78 -42.19 9.31
N PHE A 518 -16.46 -41.03 9.22
CA PHE A 518 -17.69 -40.72 9.96
C PHE A 518 -18.91 -40.90 9.05
N GLY A 519 -19.05 -42.12 8.50
CA GLY A 519 -20.08 -42.45 7.51
C GLY A 519 -21.50 -42.42 8.06
N PRO A 520 -22.53 -42.61 7.20
CA PRO A 520 -23.96 -42.40 7.53
C PRO A 520 -24.43 -43.20 8.76
N ARG A 521 -23.94 -44.41 8.96
CA ARG A 521 -24.30 -45.24 10.09
C ARG A 521 -23.76 -44.74 11.41
N ILE A 522 -22.53 -44.26 11.41
CA ILE A 522 -21.92 -43.63 12.59
C ILE A 522 -22.64 -42.31 12.91
N GLN A 523 -22.99 -41.57 11.88
CA GLN A 523 -23.77 -40.33 12.01
C GLN A 523 -25.13 -40.59 12.69
N ASP A 524 -25.83 -41.65 12.28
CA ASP A 524 -27.13 -42.06 12.87
C ASP A 524 -26.96 -42.43 14.35
N TYR A 525 -25.94 -43.25 14.69
CA TYR A 525 -25.65 -43.61 16.08
C TYR A 525 -25.27 -42.38 16.93
N PHE A 526 -24.43 -41.51 16.39
CA PHE A 526 -24.01 -40.30 17.06
C PHE A 526 -25.19 -39.35 17.33
N ARG A 527 -26.02 -39.09 16.33
CA ARG A 527 -27.19 -38.22 16.44
C ARG A 527 -28.20 -38.75 17.49
N ASN A 528 -28.57 -40.01 17.41
CA ASN A 528 -29.47 -40.61 18.37
C ASN A 528 -28.88 -40.67 19.78
N GLY A 529 -27.57 -40.90 19.90
CA GLY A 529 -26.85 -40.83 21.17
C GLY A 529 -26.88 -39.40 21.77
N CYS A 530 -26.59 -38.36 20.99
CA CYS A 530 -26.64 -36.97 21.43
C CYS A 530 -28.06 -36.58 21.89
N LEU A 531 -29.09 -36.92 21.11
CA LEU A 531 -30.48 -36.64 21.47
C LEU A 531 -30.88 -37.34 22.76
N THR A 532 -30.38 -38.56 22.96
CA THR A 532 -30.66 -39.33 24.21
C THR A 532 -30.01 -38.69 25.43
N LEU A 533 -28.76 -38.23 25.29
CA LEU A 533 -28.06 -37.54 26.37
C LEU A 533 -28.68 -36.19 26.70
N MET A 534 -29.14 -35.43 25.72
CA MET A 534 -29.81 -34.13 25.91
C MET A 534 -31.22 -34.25 26.49
N ALA A 535 -31.87 -35.40 26.32
CA ALA A 535 -33.25 -35.61 26.85
C ALA A 535 -33.29 -35.67 28.39
N ASP A 536 -32.16 -35.96 29.05
CA ASP A 536 -32.04 -35.96 30.49
C ASP A 536 -31.69 -34.58 30.99
N GLU A 537 -32.68 -33.73 31.22
CA GLU A 537 -32.51 -32.34 31.67
C GLU A 537 -31.98 -32.25 33.09
N GLU A 538 -32.13 -33.26 33.92
CA GLU A 538 -31.73 -33.26 35.35
C GLU A 538 -30.22 -33.51 35.51
N GLU A 539 -29.69 -34.59 34.92
CA GLU A 539 -28.28 -34.96 35.00
C GLU A 539 -27.47 -34.30 33.86
N GLY A 540 -28.12 -34.01 32.75
CA GLY A 540 -27.49 -33.56 31.54
C GLY A 540 -26.68 -34.68 30.88
N GLY A 541 -25.95 -34.34 29.85
CA GLY A 541 -24.99 -35.22 29.15
C GLY A 541 -23.88 -34.45 28.48
N ALA A 542 -22.79 -35.12 28.28
CA ALA A 542 -21.65 -34.57 27.56
C ALA A 542 -21.15 -35.55 26.49
N ILE A 543 -20.36 -35.09 25.53
CA ILE A 543 -19.82 -35.92 24.45
C ILE A 543 -19.01 -37.12 24.97
N THR A 544 -18.38 -36.98 26.12
CA THR A 544 -17.65 -38.07 26.80
C THR A 544 -18.53 -39.23 27.25
N ASP A 545 -19.82 -38.98 27.39
CA ASP A 545 -20.78 -39.99 27.87
C ASP A 545 -21.28 -40.90 26.77
N LEU A 546 -21.06 -40.56 25.49
CA LEU A 546 -21.50 -41.32 24.33
C LEU A 546 -20.96 -42.75 24.33
N VAL A 547 -19.70 -42.93 24.71
CA VAL A 547 -19.11 -44.30 24.73
C VAL A 547 -19.87 -45.18 25.73
N LYS A 548 -20.10 -44.67 26.94
CA LYS A 548 -20.82 -45.41 28.00
C LYS A 548 -22.26 -45.69 27.58
N LEU A 549 -22.93 -44.76 26.89
CA LEU A 549 -24.29 -44.96 26.39
C LEU A 549 -24.40 -46.16 25.48
N PHE A 550 -23.36 -46.54 24.74
CA PHE A 550 -23.37 -47.70 23.83
C PHE A 550 -22.71 -48.93 24.41
N THR A 551 -22.01 -48.83 25.54
CA THR A 551 -21.26 -49.97 26.14
C THR A 551 -21.81 -50.47 27.48
N ASP A 552 -22.66 -49.70 28.17
CA ASP A 552 -23.26 -50.02 29.47
C ASP A 552 -24.80 -50.13 29.31
N ASP A 553 -25.27 -51.37 29.31
CA ASP A 553 -26.71 -51.66 29.06
C ASP A 553 -27.66 -51.13 30.15
N GLU A 554 -27.22 -51.07 31.41
CA GLU A 554 -28.04 -50.57 32.50
C GLU A 554 -28.12 -49.05 32.46
N TRP A 555 -27.02 -48.43 32.24
CA TRP A 555 -26.98 -46.93 32.08
C TRP A 555 -27.72 -46.46 30.82
N GLN A 556 -27.63 -47.25 29.70
CA GLN A 556 -28.38 -46.99 28.47
C GLN A 556 -29.89 -47.04 28.75
N LYS A 557 -30.38 -48.12 29.42
CA LYS A 557 -31.80 -48.25 29.78
C LYS A 557 -32.30 -47.08 30.64
N HIS A 558 -31.48 -46.67 31.60
CA HIS A 558 -31.78 -45.49 32.43
C HIS A 558 -31.95 -44.22 31.58
N LYS A 559 -31.00 -43.91 30.72
CA LYS A 559 -31.08 -42.72 29.85
C LYS A 559 -32.22 -42.80 28.82
N VAL A 560 -32.44 -43.95 28.23
CA VAL A 560 -33.55 -44.22 27.29
C VAL A 560 -34.95 -44.05 27.96
N SER A 561 -35.06 -44.39 29.26
CA SER A 561 -36.30 -44.17 29.99
C SER A 561 -36.73 -42.70 30.11
N LYS A 562 -35.77 -41.78 30.06
CA LYS A 562 -35.99 -40.32 30.11
C LYS A 562 -36.43 -39.71 28.76
N LEU A 563 -36.37 -40.49 27.65
CA LEU A 563 -36.74 -40.04 26.31
C LEU A 563 -38.21 -39.73 26.19
N LYS A 564 -38.53 -38.50 25.80
CA LYS A 564 -39.90 -38.09 25.41
C LYS A 564 -40.15 -38.29 23.92
N ASN A 565 -39.11 -38.22 23.08
CA ASN A 565 -39.23 -38.35 21.62
C ASN A 565 -39.42 -39.83 21.21
N PRO A 566 -40.57 -40.21 20.62
CA PRO A 566 -40.87 -41.60 20.28
C PRO A 566 -39.98 -42.14 19.14
N ILE A 567 -39.43 -41.27 18.27
CA ILE A 567 -38.56 -41.67 17.17
C ILE A 567 -37.21 -42.10 17.71
N VAL A 568 -36.59 -41.28 18.60
CA VAL A 568 -35.33 -41.61 19.23
C VAL A 568 -35.46 -42.83 20.14
N ARG A 569 -36.60 -42.99 20.83
CA ARG A 569 -36.87 -44.19 21.60
C ARG A 569 -36.96 -45.43 20.69
N SER A 570 -37.63 -45.34 19.52
CA SER A 570 -37.73 -46.45 18.54
C SER A 570 -36.37 -46.88 18.01
N PHE A 571 -35.40 -45.96 17.90
CA PHE A 571 -34.03 -46.33 17.55
C PHE A 571 -33.44 -47.34 18.55
N TRP A 572 -33.57 -47.08 19.85
CA TRP A 572 -33.06 -48.00 20.87
C TRP A 572 -33.83 -49.29 21.00
N GLU A 573 -35.18 -49.22 21.05
CA GLU A 573 -36.05 -50.35 21.33
C GLU A 573 -36.24 -51.29 20.12
N LYS A 574 -36.09 -50.74 18.89
CA LYS A 574 -36.26 -51.54 17.67
C LYS A 574 -34.97 -51.70 16.90
N GLN A 575 -34.40 -50.62 16.39
CA GLN A 575 -33.24 -50.68 15.50
C GLN A 575 -32.03 -51.28 16.19
N MET A 576 -31.61 -50.72 17.34
CA MET A 576 -30.50 -51.24 18.13
C MET A 576 -30.78 -52.62 18.72
N ALA A 577 -32.01 -52.91 19.18
CA ALA A 577 -32.39 -54.21 19.71
C ALA A 577 -32.33 -55.31 18.66
N GLN A 578 -32.72 -55.02 17.40
CA GLN A 578 -32.67 -55.95 16.28
C GLN A 578 -31.29 -56.12 15.64
N THR A 579 -30.35 -55.21 15.90
CA THR A 579 -28.96 -55.33 15.41
C THR A 579 -28.30 -56.56 16.02
N GLY A 580 -27.79 -57.47 15.16
CA GLY A 580 -27.19 -58.75 15.59
C GLY A 580 -25.96 -58.51 16.49
N GLN A 581 -25.71 -59.47 17.42
CA GLN A 581 -24.60 -59.37 18.36
C GLN A 581 -23.21 -59.25 17.68
N ARG A 582 -23.02 -59.88 16.53
CA ARG A 582 -21.77 -59.79 15.75
C ARG A 582 -21.56 -58.41 15.22
N GLU A 583 -22.62 -57.80 14.72
CA GLU A 583 -22.57 -56.43 14.16
C GLU A 583 -22.38 -55.41 15.24
N LYS A 584 -23.02 -55.53 16.42
CA LYS A 584 -22.75 -54.69 17.58
C LYS A 584 -21.30 -54.78 18.03
N ALA A 585 -20.74 -55.98 18.06
CA ALA A 585 -19.35 -56.24 18.45
C ALA A 585 -18.29 -55.60 17.52
N GLU A 586 -18.66 -55.35 16.25
CA GLU A 586 -17.81 -54.61 15.29
C GLU A 586 -18.06 -53.13 15.35
N MET A 587 -19.30 -52.69 15.38
CA MET A 587 -19.64 -51.28 15.24
C MET A 587 -19.41 -50.44 16.51
N ILE A 588 -19.74 -50.94 17.68
CA ILE A 588 -19.61 -50.20 18.93
C ILE A 588 -18.18 -49.88 19.26
N PRO A 589 -17.20 -50.82 19.19
CA PRO A 589 -15.79 -50.49 19.38
C PRO A 589 -15.23 -49.51 18.33
N TYR A 590 -15.66 -49.68 17.06
CA TYR A 590 -15.26 -48.75 16.01
C TYR A 590 -15.81 -47.33 16.27
N PHE A 591 -17.07 -47.21 16.68
CA PHE A 591 -17.65 -45.94 17.12
C PHE A 591 -16.92 -45.35 18.33
N ALA A 592 -16.75 -46.16 19.40
CA ALA A 592 -16.10 -45.75 20.62
C ALA A 592 -14.64 -45.25 20.41
N ALA A 593 -13.94 -45.92 19.48
CA ALA A 593 -12.53 -45.52 19.16
C ALA A 593 -12.43 -44.08 18.62
N LYS A 594 -13.47 -43.51 17.96
CA LYS A 594 -13.49 -42.13 17.47
C LYS A 594 -13.53 -41.09 18.61
N PHE A 595 -14.12 -41.46 19.73
CA PHE A 595 -14.29 -40.59 20.88
C PHE A 595 -13.20 -40.77 21.94
N GLY A 596 -12.34 -41.79 21.76
CA GLY A 596 -11.26 -42.12 22.70
C GLY A 596 -10.40 -40.95 23.10
N GLN A 597 -10.06 -40.10 22.16
CA GLN A 597 -9.25 -38.90 22.40
C GLN A 597 -9.92 -37.88 23.32
N PHE A 598 -11.26 -37.80 23.33
CA PHE A 598 -12.02 -36.82 24.13
C PHE A 598 -12.15 -37.22 25.59
N TYR A 599 -11.93 -38.51 25.95
CA TYR A 599 -11.95 -38.91 27.34
C TYR A 599 -10.59 -39.41 27.87
N THR A 600 -9.66 -39.80 27.01
CA THR A 600 -8.30 -40.20 27.44
C THR A 600 -7.42 -38.98 27.72
N ASN A 601 -7.55 -37.92 26.95
CA ASN A 601 -6.84 -36.65 27.19
C ASN A 601 -7.52 -35.87 28.31
N ALA A 602 -6.88 -35.77 29.46
CA ALA A 602 -7.40 -35.11 30.63
C ALA A 602 -7.75 -33.62 30.39
N LEU A 603 -6.95 -32.92 29.54
CA LEU A 603 -7.19 -31.51 29.24
C LEU A 603 -8.55 -31.33 28.54
N ILE A 604 -8.75 -32.01 27.41
CA ILE A 604 -9.98 -31.84 26.64
C ILE A 604 -11.18 -32.46 27.35
N ARG A 605 -11.00 -33.61 28.02
CA ARG A 605 -12.03 -34.27 28.80
C ARG A 605 -12.63 -33.34 29.84
N ASN A 606 -11.81 -32.61 30.59
CA ASN A 606 -12.24 -31.72 31.66
C ASN A 606 -12.94 -30.46 31.13
N ILE A 607 -12.85 -30.15 29.84
CA ILE A 607 -13.54 -29.05 29.20
C ILE A 607 -14.86 -29.54 28.60
N VAL A 608 -14.82 -30.53 27.68
CA VAL A 608 -16.02 -30.96 26.95
C VAL A 608 -16.83 -32.03 27.69
N GLY A 609 -16.31 -32.60 28.77
CA GLY A 609 -16.96 -33.59 29.60
C GLY A 609 -17.82 -33.01 30.72
N GLN A 610 -17.81 -31.71 30.98
CA GLN A 610 -18.72 -31.08 31.93
C GLN A 610 -20.12 -30.99 31.30
N THR A 611 -21.18 -31.31 32.08
CA THR A 611 -22.54 -31.28 31.57
C THR A 611 -23.12 -29.89 31.35
N LYS A 612 -22.50 -28.88 31.96
CA LYS A 612 -22.86 -27.47 31.81
C LYS A 612 -21.64 -26.67 31.38
N SER A 613 -21.84 -25.74 30.46
CA SER A 613 -20.80 -24.76 30.09
C SER A 613 -20.55 -23.80 31.25
N ALA A 614 -19.33 -23.31 31.36
CA ALA A 614 -18.90 -22.37 32.41
C ALA A 614 -19.60 -21.01 32.28
N PHE A 615 -20.04 -20.65 31.11
CA PHE A 615 -20.75 -19.41 30.80
C PHE A 615 -21.84 -19.63 29.77
N ASP A 616 -22.91 -18.83 29.89
CA ASP A 616 -24.03 -18.85 28.94
C ASP A 616 -23.78 -17.83 27.82
N VAL A 617 -23.58 -18.32 26.58
CA VAL A 617 -23.32 -17.48 25.42
C VAL A 617 -24.47 -16.53 25.10
N SER A 618 -25.74 -16.93 25.36
CA SER A 618 -26.90 -16.04 25.16
C SER A 618 -26.81 -14.82 26.10
N LYS A 619 -26.44 -15.05 27.35
CA LYS A 619 -26.21 -13.97 28.32
C LYS A 619 -25.00 -13.11 27.92
N CYS A 620 -23.93 -13.73 27.46
CA CYS A 620 -22.77 -12.97 26.95
C CYS A 620 -23.19 -11.99 25.86
N MET A 621 -24.05 -12.40 24.94
CA MET A 621 -24.52 -11.54 23.86
C MET A 621 -25.50 -10.46 24.36
N SER A 622 -26.46 -10.78 25.22
CA SER A 622 -27.46 -9.80 25.72
C SER A 622 -26.89 -8.82 26.75
N GLU A 623 -25.94 -9.22 27.55
CA GLU A 623 -25.22 -8.35 28.50
C GLU A 623 -24.07 -7.57 27.87
N GLY A 624 -23.64 -7.94 26.65
CA GLY A 624 -22.55 -7.29 25.92
C GLY A 624 -21.17 -7.63 26.51
N LYS A 625 -20.95 -8.87 26.94
CA LYS A 625 -19.67 -9.35 27.52
C LYS A 625 -18.55 -9.37 26.48
N ILE A 626 -17.31 -9.52 26.96
CA ILE A 626 -16.10 -9.68 26.17
C ILE A 626 -15.61 -11.12 26.34
N LEU A 627 -15.86 -11.96 25.34
CA LEU A 627 -15.45 -13.36 25.33
C LEU A 627 -14.14 -13.51 24.53
N LEU A 628 -13.06 -13.87 25.20
CA LEU A 628 -11.73 -14.06 24.60
C LEU A 628 -11.38 -15.55 24.61
N MET A 629 -11.41 -16.19 23.44
CA MET A 629 -11.16 -17.62 23.25
C MET A 629 -9.70 -17.85 22.84
N ASN A 630 -8.81 -17.97 23.81
CA ASN A 630 -7.39 -18.26 23.58
C ASN A 630 -7.18 -19.76 23.32
N LEU A 631 -7.25 -20.15 22.04
CA LEU A 631 -7.15 -21.55 21.62
C LEU A 631 -5.73 -21.92 21.19
N SER A 632 -4.71 -21.38 21.81
CA SER A 632 -3.28 -21.59 21.51
C SER A 632 -2.97 -23.04 21.10
N LYS A 633 -3.05 -23.34 19.81
CA LYS A 633 -2.85 -24.69 19.25
C LYS A 633 -1.49 -25.29 19.59
N GLY A 634 -0.47 -24.44 19.79
CA GLY A 634 0.85 -24.88 20.28
C GLY A 634 0.84 -25.48 21.69
N LEU A 635 -0.15 -25.13 22.52
CA LEU A 635 -0.29 -25.63 23.87
C LEU A 635 -1.27 -26.81 23.98
N ILE A 636 -2.38 -26.74 23.23
CA ILE A 636 -3.46 -27.75 23.37
C ILE A 636 -3.56 -28.72 22.19
N GLY A 637 -2.81 -28.51 21.11
CA GLY A 637 -2.84 -29.29 19.88
C GLY A 637 -3.93 -28.82 18.88
N ASP A 638 -3.66 -29.03 17.58
CA ASP A 638 -4.52 -28.52 16.48
C ASP A 638 -5.94 -29.07 16.55
N ILE A 639 -6.12 -30.37 16.77
CA ILE A 639 -7.44 -31.04 16.80
C ILE A 639 -8.29 -30.48 17.93
N ASN A 640 -7.72 -30.27 19.11
CA ASN A 640 -8.43 -29.74 20.27
C ASN A 640 -8.81 -28.26 20.06
N ALA A 641 -7.90 -27.46 19.51
CA ALA A 641 -8.18 -26.06 19.18
C ALA A 641 -9.31 -25.93 18.15
N GLN A 642 -9.28 -26.78 17.12
CA GLN A 642 -10.32 -26.81 16.10
C GLN A 642 -11.69 -27.21 16.69
N LEU A 643 -11.75 -28.27 17.50
CA LEU A 643 -13.01 -28.68 18.15
C LEU A 643 -13.58 -27.57 19.02
N LEU A 644 -12.78 -27.00 19.93
CA LEU A 644 -13.25 -25.97 20.85
C LEU A 644 -13.70 -24.71 20.11
N GLY A 645 -13.00 -24.32 19.05
CA GLY A 645 -13.40 -23.19 18.22
C GLY A 645 -14.69 -23.43 17.46
N MET A 646 -14.91 -24.65 16.90
CA MET A 646 -16.17 -25.00 16.25
C MET A 646 -17.33 -25.03 17.26
N ILE A 647 -17.14 -25.54 18.47
CA ILE A 647 -18.16 -25.52 19.54
C ILE A 647 -18.52 -24.05 19.87
N ALA A 648 -17.53 -23.18 20.01
CA ALA A 648 -17.75 -21.77 20.31
C ALA A 648 -18.57 -21.06 19.20
N VAL A 649 -18.19 -21.26 17.92
CA VAL A 649 -18.90 -20.69 16.77
C VAL A 649 -20.34 -21.18 16.72
N SER A 650 -20.58 -22.51 16.88
CA SER A 650 -21.93 -23.08 16.89
C SER A 650 -22.79 -22.55 18.05
N LYS A 651 -22.23 -22.44 19.26
CA LYS A 651 -22.96 -21.89 20.42
C LYS A 651 -23.32 -20.41 20.20
N ILE A 652 -22.43 -19.60 19.59
CA ILE A 652 -22.73 -18.21 19.27
C ILE A 652 -23.83 -18.14 18.21
N GLN A 653 -23.82 -19.03 17.22
CA GLN A 653 -24.89 -19.13 16.22
C GLN A 653 -26.24 -19.44 16.86
N VAL A 654 -26.32 -20.48 17.66
CA VAL A 654 -27.57 -20.87 18.37
C VAL A 654 -28.03 -19.70 19.26
N ALA A 655 -27.12 -19.06 19.99
CA ALA A 655 -27.45 -17.89 20.82
C ALA A 655 -27.97 -16.70 19.99
N ALA A 656 -27.39 -16.46 18.81
CA ALA A 656 -27.87 -15.42 17.90
C ALA A 656 -29.29 -15.74 17.39
N MET A 657 -29.53 -16.97 17.00
CA MET A 657 -30.88 -17.39 16.55
C MET A 657 -31.96 -17.24 17.64
N ARG A 658 -31.62 -17.50 18.91
CA ARG A 658 -32.53 -17.30 20.05
C ARG A 658 -32.98 -15.84 20.18
N ARG A 659 -32.14 -14.86 19.74
CA ARG A 659 -32.54 -13.45 19.71
C ARG A 659 -33.72 -13.12 18.82
N GLN A 660 -34.15 -14.05 17.97
CA GLN A 660 -35.38 -13.90 17.22
C GLN A 660 -36.62 -13.70 18.16
N ARG A 661 -36.53 -14.20 19.39
CA ARG A 661 -37.56 -14.05 20.44
C ARG A 661 -37.50 -12.72 21.18
N GLU A 662 -36.41 -11.95 21.02
CA GLU A 662 -36.19 -10.62 21.60
C GLU A 662 -36.72 -9.54 20.65
N ALA A 663 -37.20 -8.41 21.22
CA ALA A 663 -37.52 -7.23 20.39
C ALA A 663 -36.26 -6.68 19.71
N SER A 664 -36.43 -6.18 18.48
CA SER A 664 -35.26 -5.72 17.68
C SER A 664 -34.44 -4.63 18.38
N GLU A 665 -35.13 -3.75 19.10
CA GLU A 665 -34.53 -2.62 19.82
C GLU A 665 -33.76 -3.04 21.08
N GLU A 666 -34.06 -4.20 21.65
CA GLU A 666 -33.41 -4.73 22.85
C GLU A 666 -32.14 -5.50 22.54
N ARG A 667 -31.95 -5.89 21.28
CA ARG A 667 -30.78 -6.66 20.84
C ARG A 667 -29.52 -5.82 20.88
N ARG A 668 -28.63 -6.10 21.80
CA ARG A 668 -27.30 -5.44 21.86
C ARG A 668 -26.43 -5.85 20.68
N ASP A 669 -25.61 -4.93 20.22
CA ASP A 669 -24.58 -5.17 19.19
C ASP A 669 -23.54 -6.14 19.71
N PHE A 670 -23.29 -7.20 18.96
CA PHE A 670 -22.26 -8.19 19.26
C PHE A 670 -21.40 -8.46 18.06
N PHE A 671 -20.07 -8.40 18.22
CA PHE A 671 -19.12 -8.59 17.14
C PHE A 671 -18.21 -9.77 17.40
N MET A 672 -18.18 -10.71 16.44
CA MET A 672 -17.33 -11.89 16.53
C MET A 672 -16.16 -11.76 15.55
N TYR A 673 -14.96 -11.73 16.10
CA TYR A 673 -13.68 -11.68 15.40
C TYR A 673 -13.08 -13.08 15.37
N ILE A 674 -12.83 -13.62 14.19
CA ILE A 674 -12.25 -14.95 14.04
C ILE A 674 -10.98 -14.83 13.20
N ASP A 675 -9.83 -15.03 13.84
CA ASP A 675 -8.57 -15.18 13.11
C ASP A 675 -8.42 -16.62 12.63
N GLU A 676 -7.86 -16.84 11.45
CA GLU A 676 -7.72 -18.13 10.77
C GLU A 676 -9.06 -18.91 10.75
N PHE A 677 -10.13 -18.23 10.33
CA PHE A 677 -11.51 -18.73 10.51
C PHE A 677 -11.79 -20.07 9.80
N GLN A 678 -11.03 -20.43 8.77
CA GLN A 678 -11.14 -21.72 8.06
C GLN A 678 -11.01 -22.93 9.01
N ASN A 679 -10.32 -22.76 10.15
CA ASN A 679 -10.18 -23.81 11.13
C ASN A 679 -11.50 -24.13 11.87
N PHE A 680 -12.41 -23.15 11.94
CA PHE A 680 -13.60 -23.20 12.81
C PHE A 680 -14.92 -23.21 12.03
N VAL A 681 -14.85 -23.23 10.70
CA VAL A 681 -16.03 -23.22 9.84
C VAL A 681 -16.75 -24.57 9.88
N THR A 682 -18.05 -24.53 10.11
CA THR A 682 -19.00 -25.64 9.91
C THR A 682 -19.98 -25.28 8.79
N PRO A 683 -20.71 -26.21 8.19
CA PRO A 683 -21.77 -25.88 7.22
C PRO A 683 -22.75 -24.82 7.73
N SER A 684 -22.96 -24.75 9.03
CA SER A 684 -23.84 -23.79 9.69
C SER A 684 -23.41 -22.33 9.55
N ILE A 685 -22.14 -22.04 9.26
CA ILE A 685 -21.66 -20.66 9.11
C ILE A 685 -22.26 -19.95 7.90
N GLU A 686 -22.64 -20.70 6.87
CA GLU A 686 -23.35 -20.17 5.69
C GLU A 686 -24.68 -19.53 6.10
N SER A 687 -25.43 -20.22 6.96
CA SER A 687 -26.65 -19.69 7.54
C SER A 687 -26.41 -18.42 8.37
N ILE A 688 -25.33 -18.40 9.15
CA ILE A 688 -24.96 -17.20 9.91
C ILE A 688 -24.67 -16.03 8.96
N LEU A 689 -23.87 -16.21 7.93
CA LEU A 689 -23.50 -15.16 6.98
C LEU A 689 -24.74 -14.55 6.28
N SER A 690 -25.77 -15.31 6.05
CA SER A 690 -26.99 -14.82 5.41
C SER A 690 -27.99 -14.17 6.38
N GLU A 691 -28.01 -14.57 7.66
CA GLU A 691 -29.09 -14.22 8.60
C GLU A 691 -28.67 -13.39 9.81
N ALA A 692 -27.38 -13.44 10.21
CA ALA A 692 -26.89 -12.88 11.47
C ALA A 692 -27.16 -11.37 11.65
N ARG A 693 -27.29 -10.62 10.54
CA ARG A 693 -27.68 -9.21 10.56
C ARG A 693 -28.98 -8.97 11.33
N LYS A 694 -29.97 -9.82 11.14
CA LYS A 694 -31.28 -9.73 11.82
C LYS A 694 -31.15 -9.82 13.33
N TYR A 695 -30.09 -10.50 13.79
CA TYR A 695 -29.84 -10.80 15.20
C TYR A 695 -28.79 -9.87 15.84
N ARG A 696 -28.38 -8.81 15.17
CA ARG A 696 -27.34 -7.87 15.61
C ARG A 696 -26.01 -8.58 15.93
N LEU A 697 -25.63 -9.56 15.10
CA LEU A 697 -24.33 -10.23 15.14
C LEU A 697 -23.52 -9.84 13.91
N GLY A 698 -22.39 -9.15 14.12
CA GLY A 698 -21.44 -8.81 13.08
C GLY A 698 -20.25 -9.77 13.09
N LEU A 699 -19.86 -10.31 11.93
CA LEU A 699 -18.73 -11.21 11.78
C LEU A 699 -17.54 -10.48 11.14
N ILE A 700 -16.37 -10.67 11.71
CA ILE A 700 -15.08 -10.21 11.17
C ILE A 700 -14.21 -11.44 10.99
N LEU A 701 -14.03 -11.85 9.72
CA LEU A 701 -13.41 -13.12 9.33
C LEU A 701 -12.07 -12.87 8.67
N ALA A 702 -11.00 -13.42 9.22
CA ALA A 702 -9.65 -13.30 8.66
C ALA A 702 -9.03 -14.65 8.34
N HIS A 703 -8.36 -14.78 7.20
CA HIS A 703 -7.56 -15.94 6.83
C HIS A 703 -6.42 -15.59 5.85
N GLN A 704 -5.64 -16.61 5.45
CA GLN A 704 -4.41 -16.38 4.70
C GLN A 704 -4.57 -16.55 3.19
N TYR A 705 -5.27 -17.59 2.71
CA TYR A 705 -5.45 -17.89 1.26
C TYR A 705 -6.73 -18.66 0.97
N ILE A 706 -7.31 -18.42 -0.21
CA ILE A 706 -8.67 -18.87 -0.60
C ILE A 706 -8.78 -20.39 -0.71
N ASP A 707 -7.73 -21.10 -1.15
CA ASP A 707 -7.77 -22.56 -1.31
C ASP A 707 -8.12 -23.30 -0.02
N GLN A 708 -7.89 -22.67 1.15
CA GLN A 708 -8.32 -23.21 2.44
C GLN A 708 -9.84 -23.38 2.52
N LEU A 709 -10.60 -22.56 1.79
CA LEU A 709 -12.07 -22.58 1.75
C LEU A 709 -12.63 -23.57 0.74
N GLU A 710 -11.82 -23.99 -0.24
CA GLU A 710 -12.25 -24.93 -1.29
C GLU A 710 -12.04 -26.40 -0.92
N LYS A 711 -11.08 -26.69 -0.06
CA LYS A 711 -10.77 -28.07 0.37
C LYS A 711 -11.96 -28.73 1.07
N ASP A 712 -12.78 -27.96 1.77
CA ASP A 712 -13.96 -28.47 2.51
C ASP A 712 -15.17 -28.72 1.59
N SER A 713 -15.20 -28.15 0.37
CA SER A 713 -16.36 -28.28 -0.53
C SER A 713 -16.40 -29.58 -1.35
N LYS A 714 -15.31 -30.34 -1.41
CA LYS A 714 -15.24 -31.58 -2.20
C LYS A 714 -15.90 -32.79 -1.53
N THR A 715 -16.29 -32.67 -0.27
CA THR A 715 -16.73 -33.80 0.56
C THR A 715 -18.25 -33.91 0.75
N SER A 716 -19.04 -32.93 0.44
CA SER A 716 -20.53 -33.01 0.56
C SER A 716 -21.16 -31.99 -0.38
N GLY A 717 -22.22 -32.36 -1.07
CA GLY A 717 -23.01 -31.52 -1.97
C GLY A 717 -23.49 -30.16 -1.43
N SER A 718 -22.70 -29.54 -0.59
CA SER A 718 -22.89 -28.24 0.03
C SER A 718 -22.35 -27.12 -0.88
N VAL A 719 -23.04 -25.98 -0.85
CA VAL A 719 -22.63 -24.73 -1.49
C VAL A 719 -21.18 -24.39 -1.10
N SER A 720 -20.40 -23.95 -2.07
CA SER A 720 -19.01 -23.55 -1.82
C SER A 720 -18.98 -22.42 -0.78
N LEU A 721 -18.29 -22.63 0.35
CA LEU A 721 -18.08 -21.61 1.39
C LEU A 721 -17.52 -20.29 0.80
N LYS A 722 -16.68 -20.38 -0.22
CA LYS A 722 -16.22 -19.28 -1.04
C LYS A 722 -17.40 -18.49 -1.64
N GLY A 723 -18.38 -19.18 -2.23
CA GLY A 723 -19.59 -18.54 -2.77
C GLY A 723 -20.41 -17.83 -1.68
N ALA A 724 -20.54 -18.43 -0.51
CA ALA A 724 -21.25 -17.83 0.62
C ALA A 724 -20.58 -16.55 1.13
N ILE A 725 -19.24 -16.53 1.22
CA ILE A 725 -18.46 -15.36 1.65
C ILE A 725 -18.60 -14.22 0.64
N PHE A 726 -18.28 -14.46 -0.62
CA PHE A 726 -18.30 -13.41 -1.65
C PHE A 726 -19.72 -12.91 -1.96
N GLY A 727 -20.75 -13.73 -1.71
CA GLY A 727 -22.16 -13.37 -1.93
C GLY A 727 -22.83 -12.61 -0.78
N ASN A 728 -22.39 -12.79 0.48
CA ASN A 728 -23.08 -12.25 1.65
C ASN A 728 -22.30 -11.16 2.40
N ILE A 729 -20.98 -11.01 2.17
CA ILE A 729 -20.15 -10.05 2.92
C ILE A 729 -20.15 -8.70 2.22
N GLY A 730 -20.49 -7.66 2.98
CA GLY A 730 -20.55 -6.29 2.47
C GLY A 730 -19.23 -5.56 2.43
N THR A 731 -18.30 -5.86 3.34
CA THR A 731 -16.99 -5.20 3.41
C THR A 731 -15.86 -6.20 3.23
N MET A 732 -14.98 -5.91 2.28
CA MET A 732 -13.83 -6.77 1.96
C MET A 732 -12.55 -5.97 2.01
N MET A 733 -11.52 -6.53 2.63
CA MET A 733 -10.18 -5.97 2.70
C MET A 733 -9.14 -7.01 2.29
N PHE A 734 -8.37 -6.67 1.26
CA PHE A 734 -7.33 -7.53 0.73
C PHE A 734 -5.97 -6.87 0.96
N TYR A 735 -5.18 -7.51 1.78
CA TYR A 735 -3.75 -7.21 1.94
C TYR A 735 -2.94 -7.88 0.83
N LYS A 736 -1.62 -7.97 0.99
CA LYS A 736 -0.78 -8.75 0.10
C LYS A 736 -1.22 -10.22 0.09
N ILE A 737 -1.52 -10.75 -1.09
CA ILE A 737 -1.96 -12.13 -1.31
C ILE A 737 -1.12 -12.82 -2.37
N GLY A 738 -1.26 -14.14 -2.48
CA GLY A 738 -0.62 -14.93 -3.53
C GLY A 738 -1.24 -14.72 -4.92
N PRO A 739 -0.52 -15.09 -6.02
CA PRO A 739 -1.03 -14.89 -7.37
C PRO A 739 -2.35 -15.65 -7.65
N GLN A 740 -2.51 -16.85 -7.11
CA GLN A 740 -3.73 -17.66 -7.28
C GLN A 740 -4.95 -17.00 -6.61
N ASP A 741 -4.75 -16.45 -5.41
CA ASP A 741 -5.81 -15.71 -4.71
C ASP A 741 -6.12 -14.39 -5.41
N ALA A 742 -5.11 -13.72 -5.98
CA ALA A 742 -5.27 -12.46 -6.69
C ALA A 742 -6.18 -12.60 -7.91
N GLU A 743 -6.12 -13.71 -8.65
CA GLU A 743 -7.01 -14.01 -9.78
C GLU A 743 -8.49 -14.02 -9.38
N VAL A 744 -8.79 -14.47 -8.18
CA VAL A 744 -10.17 -14.49 -7.63
C VAL A 744 -10.54 -13.12 -7.07
N CYS A 745 -9.67 -12.56 -6.23
CA CYS A 745 -9.93 -11.31 -5.50
C CYS A 745 -10.01 -10.08 -6.41
N VAL A 746 -9.29 -10.08 -7.53
CA VAL A 746 -9.31 -8.95 -8.47
C VAL A 746 -10.70 -8.67 -9.03
N LYS A 747 -11.56 -9.68 -9.15
CA LYS A 747 -12.94 -9.52 -9.63
C LYS A 747 -13.76 -8.59 -8.72
N GLU A 748 -13.50 -8.61 -7.42
CA GLU A 748 -14.14 -7.73 -6.44
C GLU A 748 -13.53 -6.32 -6.41
N MET A 749 -12.27 -6.16 -6.84
CA MET A 749 -11.54 -4.91 -6.80
C MET A 749 -11.45 -4.22 -8.17
N ALA A 750 -11.96 -4.86 -9.24
CA ALA A 750 -12.00 -4.28 -10.57
C ALA A 750 -13.01 -3.10 -10.64
N PRO A 751 -12.76 -2.09 -11.50
CA PRO A 751 -11.58 -1.92 -12.37
C PRO A 751 -10.41 -1.19 -11.71
N VAL A 752 -10.45 -0.96 -10.38
CA VAL A 752 -9.52 -0.06 -9.69
C VAL A 752 -8.14 -0.70 -9.49
N PHE A 753 -8.11 -1.95 -9.02
CA PHE A 753 -6.87 -2.68 -8.77
C PHE A 753 -6.71 -3.86 -9.73
N SER A 754 -5.47 -4.15 -10.11
CA SER A 754 -5.06 -5.32 -10.87
C SER A 754 -4.56 -6.44 -9.96
N GLU A 755 -4.38 -7.66 -10.49
CA GLU A 755 -3.78 -8.77 -9.76
C GLU A 755 -2.39 -8.43 -9.20
N GLN A 756 -1.58 -7.73 -9.99
CA GLN A 756 -0.26 -7.30 -9.55
C GLN A 756 -0.30 -6.32 -8.39
N ASP A 757 -1.30 -5.43 -8.35
CA ASP A 757 -1.47 -4.51 -7.22
C ASP A 757 -1.75 -5.28 -5.93
N LEU A 758 -2.54 -6.37 -5.99
CA LEU A 758 -2.86 -7.21 -4.83
C LEU A 758 -1.67 -8.06 -4.37
N VAL A 759 -0.85 -8.54 -5.33
CA VAL A 759 0.35 -9.36 -5.03
C VAL A 759 1.49 -8.50 -4.45
N ASN A 760 1.60 -7.24 -4.88
CA ASN A 760 2.72 -6.38 -4.52
C ASN A 760 2.40 -5.36 -3.41
N ALA A 761 1.25 -5.46 -2.75
CA ALA A 761 0.88 -4.58 -1.66
C ALA A 761 1.94 -4.59 -0.54
N ASP A 762 2.22 -3.42 0.03
CA ASP A 762 3.12 -3.30 1.17
C ASP A 762 2.42 -3.77 2.47
N ALA A 763 3.21 -4.10 3.50
CA ALA A 763 2.67 -4.44 4.81
C ALA A 763 1.84 -3.27 5.39
N PHE A 764 0.72 -3.56 6.01
CA PHE A 764 -0.28 -2.62 6.54
C PHE A 764 -1.01 -1.78 5.48
N MET A 765 -0.72 -2.00 4.20
CA MET A 765 -1.46 -1.42 3.08
C MET A 765 -2.40 -2.47 2.50
N GLY A 766 -3.63 -2.08 2.23
CA GLY A 766 -4.61 -2.97 1.61
C GLY A 766 -5.51 -2.26 0.61
N SER A 767 -6.20 -3.05 -0.20
CA SER A 767 -7.32 -2.61 -1.01
C SER A 767 -8.62 -2.95 -0.29
N MET A 768 -9.54 -2.00 -0.23
CA MET A 768 -10.80 -2.12 0.49
C MET A 768 -11.98 -1.81 -0.40
N LYS A 769 -13.03 -2.63 -0.26
CA LYS A 769 -14.38 -2.38 -0.77
C LYS A 769 -15.29 -2.32 0.45
N LEU A 770 -15.73 -1.13 0.81
CA LEU A 770 -16.46 -0.86 2.05
C LEU A 770 -17.96 -0.82 1.78
N SER A 771 -18.77 -1.44 2.65
CA SER A 771 -20.22 -1.18 2.68
C SER A 771 -20.48 0.22 3.21
N ASN A 772 -21.26 1.01 2.48
CA ASN A 772 -21.64 2.37 2.84
C ASN A 772 -23.14 2.56 2.62
N GLY A 773 -23.91 2.68 3.70
CA GLY A 773 -25.37 2.73 3.63
C GLY A 773 -25.99 1.50 2.97
N GLY A 774 -25.34 0.33 3.11
CA GLY A 774 -25.81 -0.92 2.54
C GLY A 774 -25.45 -1.16 1.08
N GLN A 775 -24.71 -0.26 0.45
CA GLN A 775 -24.20 -0.40 -0.91
C GLN A 775 -22.68 -0.57 -0.90
N PRO A 776 -22.11 -1.40 -1.79
CA PRO A 776 -20.66 -1.51 -1.90
C PRO A 776 -20.05 -0.22 -2.46
N SER A 777 -19.02 0.30 -1.82
CA SER A 777 -18.24 1.43 -2.32
C SER A 777 -17.39 1.04 -3.54
N ARG A 778 -16.93 2.05 -4.29
CA ARG A 778 -15.82 1.84 -5.22
C ARG A 778 -14.58 1.42 -4.41
N PRO A 779 -13.81 0.42 -4.87
CA PRO A 779 -12.58 0.03 -4.18
C PRO A 779 -11.57 1.17 -4.06
N PHE A 780 -10.85 1.21 -2.93
CA PHE A 780 -9.83 2.22 -2.64
C PHE A 780 -8.70 1.62 -1.78
N SER A 781 -7.57 2.31 -1.70
CA SER A 781 -6.46 1.89 -0.85
C SER A 781 -6.66 2.35 0.60
N ILE A 782 -6.21 1.55 1.56
CA ILE A 782 -6.23 1.88 2.98
C ILE A 782 -4.92 1.50 3.64
N GLU A 783 -4.41 2.38 4.49
CA GLU A 783 -3.30 2.15 5.39
C GLU A 783 -3.83 1.95 6.81
N VAL A 784 -3.58 0.79 7.38
CA VAL A 784 -3.98 0.48 8.76
C VAL A 784 -2.86 0.92 9.71
N PRO A 785 -3.16 1.69 10.77
CA PRO A 785 -2.18 2.07 11.75
C PRO A 785 -1.50 0.85 12.39
N ARG A 786 -0.21 0.95 12.61
CA ARG A 786 0.54 -0.10 13.31
C ARG A 786 0.15 -0.06 14.79
N PRO A 787 -0.30 -1.18 15.39
CA PRO A 787 -0.83 -1.20 16.76
C PRO A 787 0.12 -0.65 17.82
N TRP A 788 1.43 -0.85 17.64
CA TRP A 788 2.46 -0.37 18.56
C TRP A 788 2.80 1.11 18.43
N LEU A 789 2.30 1.79 17.39
CA LEU A 789 2.39 3.24 17.20
C LEU A 789 1.10 3.96 17.58
N ASP A 790 0.02 3.20 17.83
CA ASP A 790 -1.26 3.77 18.23
C ASP A 790 -1.26 4.09 19.74
N THR A 791 -1.30 5.35 20.05
CA THR A 791 -1.35 5.88 21.43
C THR A 791 -2.76 6.29 21.86
N THR A 792 -3.77 5.96 21.08
CA THR A 792 -5.17 6.35 21.37
C THR A 792 -5.66 5.73 22.68
N TYR A 793 -5.26 4.48 22.94
CA TYR A 793 -5.65 3.75 24.14
C TYR A 793 -4.43 3.39 24.98
N ILE A 794 -4.56 3.54 26.29
CA ILE A 794 -3.47 3.25 27.22
C ILE A 794 -3.39 1.74 27.45
N LYS A 795 -2.19 1.20 27.35
CA LYS A 795 -1.89 -0.20 27.63
C LYS A 795 -1.75 -0.42 29.15
N ASP A 796 -2.58 -1.30 29.73
CA ASP A 796 -2.56 -1.64 31.17
C ASP A 796 -2.32 -3.15 31.37
N GLU A 797 -1.04 -3.53 31.49
CA GLU A 797 -0.62 -4.92 31.71
C GLU A 797 -1.08 -5.49 33.06
N GLN A 798 -1.20 -4.64 34.10
CA GLN A 798 -1.66 -5.06 35.40
C GLN A 798 -3.14 -5.41 35.39
N ALA A 799 -3.95 -4.60 34.69
CA ALA A 799 -5.36 -4.89 34.49
C ALA A 799 -5.56 -6.19 33.70
N ALA A 800 -4.75 -6.42 32.66
CA ALA A 800 -4.81 -7.65 31.87
C ALA A 800 -4.64 -8.90 32.72
N GLU A 801 -3.64 -8.92 33.61
CA GLU A 801 -3.42 -10.06 34.51
C GLU A 801 -4.56 -10.21 35.53
N ALA A 802 -5.08 -9.10 36.06
CA ALA A 802 -6.23 -9.12 36.96
C ALA A 802 -7.48 -9.69 36.25
N PHE A 803 -7.73 -9.35 34.98
CA PHE A 803 -8.85 -9.90 34.22
C PHE A 803 -8.74 -11.42 34.02
N LYS A 804 -7.54 -11.93 33.69
CA LYS A 804 -7.30 -13.36 33.60
C LYS A 804 -7.63 -14.07 34.91
N GLN A 805 -7.14 -13.56 36.03
CA GLN A 805 -7.39 -14.13 37.37
C GLN A 805 -8.85 -14.05 37.77
N LEU A 806 -9.52 -12.93 37.55
CA LEU A 806 -10.93 -12.77 37.83
C LEU A 806 -11.78 -13.76 37.03
N SER A 807 -11.54 -13.84 35.73
CA SER A 807 -12.23 -14.78 34.84
C SER A 807 -11.98 -16.24 35.25
N ARG A 808 -10.73 -16.59 35.60
CA ARG A 808 -10.34 -17.91 36.07
C ARG A 808 -11.08 -18.33 37.35
N LEU A 809 -11.22 -17.40 38.30
CA LEU A 809 -11.90 -17.67 39.55
C LEU A 809 -13.43 -17.74 39.40
N THR A 810 -13.99 -16.90 38.53
CA THR A 810 -15.44 -16.83 38.29
C THR A 810 -15.97 -18.03 37.51
N TYR A 811 -15.30 -18.41 36.45
CA TYR A 811 -15.78 -19.39 35.49
C TYR A 811 -15.06 -20.73 35.56
N GLY A 812 -13.84 -20.81 36.06
CA GLY A 812 -13.06 -22.02 36.17
C GLY A 812 -13.37 -22.81 37.44
N ARG A 813 -13.57 -24.13 37.27
CA ARG A 813 -13.83 -25.07 38.41
C ARG A 813 -12.52 -25.77 38.79
N GLN A 814 -12.34 -26.08 40.04
CA GLN A 814 -11.16 -26.83 40.50
C GLN A 814 -11.11 -28.21 39.82
N ARG A 815 -9.96 -28.55 39.25
CA ARG A 815 -9.74 -29.79 38.50
C ARG A 815 -10.19 -31.04 39.23
N GLU A 816 -9.90 -31.15 40.51
CA GLU A 816 -10.23 -32.33 41.31
C GLU A 816 -11.74 -32.59 41.39
N PHE A 817 -12.56 -31.56 41.44
CA PHE A 817 -14.00 -31.69 41.42
C PHE A 817 -14.50 -32.09 40.05
N VAL A 818 -13.95 -31.49 39.01
CA VAL A 818 -14.30 -31.80 37.63
C VAL A 818 -13.90 -33.22 37.26
N ASP A 819 -12.69 -33.64 37.55
CA ASP A 819 -12.23 -35.01 37.35
C ASP A 819 -13.13 -36.02 38.08
N ARG A 820 -13.45 -35.79 39.33
CA ARG A 820 -14.31 -36.68 40.13
C ARG A 820 -15.73 -36.76 39.58
N GLU A 821 -16.28 -35.65 39.17
CA GLU A 821 -17.65 -35.58 38.59
C GLU A 821 -17.70 -36.37 37.27
N ILE A 822 -16.75 -36.14 36.36
CA ILE A 822 -16.70 -36.78 35.06
C ILE A 822 -16.42 -38.29 35.24
N LEU A 823 -15.39 -38.64 36.00
CA LEU A 823 -15.03 -40.06 36.21
C LEU A 823 -16.13 -40.85 36.88
N ARG A 824 -16.90 -40.28 37.82
CA ARG A 824 -18.08 -40.92 38.42
C ARG A 824 -19.18 -41.17 37.40
N ARG A 825 -19.31 -40.33 36.39
CA ARG A 825 -20.35 -40.45 35.38
C ARG A 825 -19.97 -41.44 34.27
N ILE A 826 -18.68 -41.41 33.83
CA ILE A 826 -18.20 -42.26 32.74
C ILE A 826 -17.57 -43.58 33.21
N GLY A 827 -17.01 -43.64 34.38
CA GLY A 827 -16.37 -44.80 34.99
C GLY A 827 -17.33 -45.60 35.81
#